data_df226f39db49b84fa453cee1a88a2047
#
_entry.id   df226f39db49b84fa453cee1a88a2047
#
_cell.length_a   1.000
_cell.length_b   1.000
_cell.length_c   1.000
_cell.angle_alpha   90.00
_cell.angle_beta   90.00
_cell.angle_gamma   90.00
#
_symmetry.space_group_name_H-M   'P 1'
#
loop_
_entity.id
_entity.type
_entity.pdbx_description
1 polymer ?
#
loop_
_entity_poly.entity_id
_entity_poly.type
_entity_poly.pdbx_seq_one_letter_code
_entity_poly.pdbx_strand_id
1 'polypeptide(L)'
;MEWSRMWRIVATAAILMVSGPRVPAADVGPGVSVVTDANPGAPAVHGAAKIVAALEARGVAVEKAETIEAARGKIIVVTGLATGSGAAGELVKAGRLNVPPAKEGLLVKRMEIGGKAGVLVAGSDDRGVMYGSLDVADRIGWSADSAQPLSEVRDIVEAPYAPERAVSLYTMNRAYFESRFYDSAYWERYLDMLAANRFNTLAVIFGYENGGFLAPPYPYFFDVEEFPGVRMEGITPQQQKRNLDALNRLIGMAHARGISVTLGIWDHIYRGGVQANATPGSERALQEPTPNLVWGVTAENLVPYTKAALAKLFRLAPEVDAIQCRMHDESGLKMSEQVGFWKEVFALMKEHAPKMRFDARAKGLPDEVIEAGIASGVHVRVTTKYWMEQMGMPFHPTHINPPDQRNRRHSYADLLRYPQRYKMHWRMWNGGTARVLVWGDPDYARRFVESTRLYDGDGFEINEPLCTKMQAQAHDLKPFDLLNAKYRYYDYEFERYWHFFQVFGRLGYNPATPAEVWEQEFQRRFGAEAGPHVAKALHRASAVLPRIVAACYPYKLFPMTRGWAEKQPLGDLPKYAQAEGSDVAQFASFDEEAENLLTGGETAKVRPPQTSRWLAKVSQEIASEVAAAEKKAGDPPGKEFQSTVVDLNILSNLAAFHSRRIPAAVAYRLYIRSGDVAALDEAVAHERLAVEAWRRLVAAAGDVYTDDLAMGNRRAGLCGHWKDELAGLESGLAALDRDRGKIKGGAGVSATAALKRLAEAMAREAPAPQVRHQSVGELPAGEPLTVTATVRAESGVQWVRLRYRSVNQHLDYETLPMQPTGRPDEYQAVVPADKIDPQWDFMYYIEVMDNRGRGRIYPDLEEQTPYVVVKLRR
;
A
#
# COMPACT_ATOMS: atom_id res chain seq x y z
N MET A 1 9.85 -51.45 -25.22
CA MET A 1 10.92 -52.07 -24.42
C MET A 1 12.05 -51.03 -24.33
N GLU A 2 12.56 -50.75 -23.13
CA GLU A 2 13.64 -49.80 -22.81
C GLU A 2 13.30 -48.32 -22.75
N TRP A 3 12.60 -47.96 -21.64
CA TRP A 3 12.69 -46.63 -21.01
C TRP A 3 12.36 -46.74 -19.52
N SER A 4 13.14 -47.58 -18.79
CA SER A 4 12.95 -47.74 -17.32
C SER A 4 14.31 -47.91 -16.60
N ARG A 5 15.33 -47.12 -16.92
CA ARG A 5 16.59 -47.10 -16.14
C ARG A 5 17.30 -45.74 -16.31
N MET A 6 16.81 -44.69 -15.62
CA MET A 6 17.65 -43.48 -15.45
C MET A 6 17.12 -42.54 -14.36
N TRP A 7 16.87 -43.11 -13.18
CA TRP A 7 16.62 -42.33 -11.96
C TRP A 7 17.23 -43.07 -10.75
N ARG A 8 18.55 -43.22 -10.71
CA ARG A 8 19.31 -43.59 -9.51
C ARG A 8 20.77 -43.29 -9.80
N ILE A 9 21.27 -42.13 -9.57
CA ILE A 9 22.65 -41.73 -9.27
C ILE A 9 22.61 -40.22 -9.04
N VAL A 10 22.53 -39.81 -7.80
CA VAL A 10 23.24 -38.71 -7.13
C VAL A 10 22.81 -38.74 -5.64
N ALA A 11 23.55 -39.47 -4.85
CA ALA A 11 23.71 -39.24 -3.42
C ALA A 11 24.73 -40.28 -2.87
N THR A 12 25.99 -40.01 -3.06
CA THR A 12 27.01 -40.69 -2.25
C THR A 12 28.15 -39.72 -1.98
N ALA A 13 27.91 -38.83 -0.97
CA ALA A 13 29.02 -38.20 -0.26
C ALA A 13 29.39 -39.13 0.90
N ALA A 14 30.54 -39.77 0.81
CA ALA A 14 31.06 -40.65 1.83
C ALA A 14 31.46 -39.83 3.07
N ILE A 15 30.71 -39.94 4.16
CA ILE A 15 31.13 -39.56 5.50
C ILE A 15 31.77 -40.79 6.14
N LEU A 16 33.08 -40.74 6.39
CA LEU A 16 33.78 -41.70 7.23
C LEU A 16 33.17 -41.68 8.65
N MET A 17 32.39 -42.69 8.95
CA MET A 17 31.91 -42.93 10.32
C MET A 17 33.04 -43.59 11.14
N VAL A 18 33.53 -42.85 12.12
CA VAL A 18 34.24 -43.44 13.25
C VAL A 18 33.16 -44.09 14.13
N SER A 19 33.17 -45.43 14.15
CA SER A 19 32.28 -46.22 15.03
C SER A 19 32.83 -46.20 16.46
N GLY A 20 32.34 -45.20 17.23
CA GLY A 20 32.37 -45.30 18.69
C GLY A 20 31.15 -46.11 19.18
N PRO A 21 31.18 -46.70 20.39
CA PRO A 21 30.09 -47.54 20.89
C PRO A 21 28.80 -46.71 20.98
N ARG A 22 27.75 -47.08 20.23
CA ARG A 22 26.41 -46.53 20.37
C ARG A 22 25.92 -46.85 21.79
N VAL A 23 25.90 -45.80 22.63
CA VAL A 23 25.03 -45.79 23.80
C VAL A 23 23.61 -45.78 23.25
N PRO A 24 22.73 -46.72 23.72
CA PRO A 24 21.32 -46.67 23.32
C PRO A 24 20.78 -45.29 23.68
N ALA A 25 20.25 -44.57 22.70
CA ALA A 25 19.54 -43.34 22.95
C ALA A 25 18.41 -43.71 23.94
N ALA A 26 18.44 -43.14 25.12
CA ALA A 26 17.33 -43.20 26.03
C ALA A 26 16.08 -42.77 25.24
N ASP A 27 15.01 -43.53 25.36
CA ASP A 27 13.70 -43.24 24.77
C ASP A 27 13.18 -41.96 25.44
N VAL A 28 13.68 -40.84 24.97
CA VAL A 28 13.27 -39.51 25.39
C VAL A 28 11.94 -39.30 24.70
N GLY A 29 10.86 -39.54 25.37
CA GLY A 29 9.52 -39.31 24.85
C GLY A 29 9.37 -37.89 24.25
N PRO A 30 8.34 -37.67 23.45
CA PRO A 30 8.21 -36.40 22.69
C PRO A 30 8.26 -35.19 23.64
N GLY A 31 8.98 -34.15 23.21
CA GLY A 31 9.09 -32.91 24.00
C GLY A 31 7.79 -32.13 24.01
N VAL A 32 7.08 -32.08 22.86
CA VAL A 32 5.80 -31.37 22.69
C VAL A 32 4.80 -32.29 21.96
N SER A 33 3.56 -32.34 22.44
CA SER A 33 2.43 -32.93 21.70
C SER A 33 1.58 -31.78 21.14
N VAL A 34 1.29 -31.82 19.82
CA VAL A 34 0.34 -30.91 19.16
C VAL A 34 -0.98 -31.67 18.95
N VAL A 35 -2.03 -31.20 19.62
CA VAL A 35 -3.38 -31.76 19.55
C VAL A 35 -4.24 -30.87 18.64
N THR A 36 -4.90 -31.48 17.66
CA THR A 36 -5.78 -30.78 16.71
C THR A 36 -7.18 -31.37 16.75
N ASP A 37 -8.20 -30.62 16.37
CA ASP A 37 -9.55 -31.15 16.18
C ASP A 37 -9.53 -32.27 15.12
N ALA A 38 -10.48 -33.20 15.20
CA ALA A 38 -10.52 -34.38 14.31
C ALA A 38 -10.72 -34.03 12.82
N ASN A 39 -11.44 -32.95 12.53
CA ASN A 39 -11.72 -32.48 11.17
C ASN A 39 -11.46 -30.96 11.04
N PRO A 40 -10.21 -30.51 11.15
CA PRO A 40 -9.87 -29.10 11.03
C PRO A 40 -9.99 -28.66 9.57
N GLY A 41 -10.44 -27.41 9.34
CA GLY A 41 -10.37 -26.81 8.02
C GLY A 41 -8.94 -26.58 7.54
N ALA A 42 -8.76 -26.44 6.23
CA ALA A 42 -7.44 -26.34 5.62
C ALA A 42 -6.56 -25.20 6.21
N PRO A 43 -7.07 -24.00 6.54
CA PRO A 43 -6.28 -22.97 7.23
C PRO A 43 -5.80 -23.40 8.61
N ALA A 44 -6.64 -24.07 9.42
CA ALA A 44 -6.25 -24.57 10.74
C ALA A 44 -5.14 -25.64 10.62
N VAL A 45 -5.26 -26.55 9.63
CA VAL A 45 -4.21 -27.54 9.30
C VAL A 45 -2.89 -26.84 8.96
N HIS A 46 -2.95 -25.80 8.12
CA HIS A 46 -1.77 -25.03 7.77
C HIS A 46 -1.11 -24.39 9.01
N GLY A 47 -1.90 -23.78 9.88
CA GLY A 47 -1.40 -23.18 11.13
C GLY A 47 -0.73 -24.19 12.05
N ALA A 48 -1.39 -25.33 12.31
CA ALA A 48 -0.83 -26.40 13.14
C ALA A 48 0.48 -26.97 12.56
N ALA A 49 0.56 -27.13 11.22
CA ALA A 49 1.78 -27.57 10.54
C ALA A 49 2.93 -26.58 10.75
N LYS A 50 2.67 -25.27 10.82
CA LYS A 50 3.71 -24.25 11.09
C LYS A 50 4.22 -24.33 12.53
N ILE A 51 3.38 -24.64 13.52
CA ILE A 51 3.83 -24.91 14.90
C ILE A 51 4.78 -26.12 14.90
N VAL A 52 4.39 -27.22 14.26
CA VAL A 52 5.21 -28.42 14.17
C VAL A 52 6.58 -28.10 13.53
N ALA A 53 6.56 -27.44 12.38
CA ALA A 53 7.78 -27.07 11.66
C ALA A 53 8.70 -26.14 12.49
N ALA A 54 8.13 -25.21 13.25
CA ALA A 54 8.90 -24.32 14.10
C ALA A 54 9.56 -25.06 15.28
N LEU A 55 8.87 -26.02 15.89
CA LEU A 55 9.42 -26.88 16.94
C LEU A 55 10.53 -27.78 16.39
N GLU A 56 10.30 -28.46 15.27
CA GLU A 56 11.28 -29.32 14.61
C GLU A 56 12.54 -28.54 14.21
N ALA A 57 12.40 -27.32 13.70
CA ALA A 57 13.52 -26.43 13.38
C ALA A 57 14.38 -26.06 14.61
N ARG A 58 13.79 -26.15 15.82
CA ARG A 58 14.49 -25.97 17.10
C ARG A 58 15.04 -27.30 17.67
N GLY A 59 14.91 -28.40 16.94
CA GLY A 59 15.36 -29.73 17.39
C GLY A 59 14.45 -30.36 18.47
N VAL A 60 13.22 -29.88 18.62
CA VAL A 60 12.23 -30.40 19.59
C VAL A 60 11.52 -31.59 18.94
N ALA A 61 11.49 -32.75 19.65
CA ALA A 61 10.72 -33.90 19.20
C ALA A 61 9.21 -33.62 19.35
N VAL A 62 8.46 -33.71 18.23
CA VAL A 62 7.02 -33.39 18.18
C VAL A 62 6.20 -34.67 17.96
N GLU A 63 5.14 -34.81 18.75
CA GLU A 63 4.08 -35.77 18.54
C GLU A 63 2.80 -35.06 18.06
N LYS A 64 2.11 -35.64 17.08
CA LYS A 64 0.74 -35.22 16.71
C LYS A 64 -0.24 -36.16 17.39
N ALA A 65 -1.24 -35.61 18.07
CA ALA A 65 -2.27 -36.35 18.75
C ALA A 65 -3.67 -35.78 18.42
N GLU A 66 -4.70 -36.62 18.49
CA GLU A 66 -6.08 -36.22 18.22
C GLU A 66 -6.82 -35.84 19.51
N THR A 67 -6.32 -36.29 20.65
CA THR A 67 -6.92 -36.01 21.97
C THR A 67 -5.86 -35.66 23.01
N ILE A 68 -6.26 -34.96 24.08
CA ILE A 68 -5.37 -34.59 25.18
C ILE A 68 -4.86 -35.86 25.91
N GLU A 69 -5.69 -36.87 26.04
CA GLU A 69 -5.37 -38.13 26.73
C GLU A 69 -4.30 -38.95 25.99
N ALA A 70 -4.30 -38.86 24.65
CA ALA A 70 -3.30 -39.51 23.81
C ALA A 70 -1.95 -38.78 23.81
N ALA A 71 -1.89 -37.52 24.26
CA ALA A 71 -0.71 -36.69 24.22
C ALA A 71 0.36 -37.09 25.26
N ARG A 72 1.52 -37.58 24.79
CA ARG A 72 2.62 -38.07 25.66
C ARG A 72 3.68 -37.02 25.94
N GLY A 73 3.74 -35.96 25.15
CA GLY A 73 4.71 -34.89 25.29
C GLY A 73 4.73 -34.23 26.67
N LYS A 74 5.85 -33.64 27.04
CA LYS A 74 6.01 -32.90 28.31
C LYS A 74 5.21 -31.60 28.31
N ILE A 75 4.99 -31.03 27.15
CA ILE A 75 4.18 -29.82 26.92
C ILE A 75 3.08 -30.17 25.91
N ILE A 76 1.90 -29.63 26.07
CA ILE A 76 0.77 -29.85 25.15
C ILE A 76 0.37 -28.52 24.47
N VAL A 77 0.33 -28.49 23.14
CA VAL A 77 -0.26 -27.40 22.37
C VAL A 77 -1.57 -27.91 21.77
N VAL A 78 -2.69 -27.25 22.11
CA VAL A 78 -4.01 -27.60 21.58
C VAL A 78 -4.44 -26.50 20.60
N THR A 79 -4.86 -26.89 19.40
CA THR A 79 -5.36 -25.96 18.37
C THR A 79 -6.74 -26.41 17.88
N GLY A 80 -7.69 -25.47 17.77
CA GLY A 80 -9.03 -25.79 17.26
C GLY A 80 -10.04 -24.66 17.38
N LEU A 81 -11.27 -24.97 17.01
CA LEU A 81 -12.38 -24.01 17.06
C LEU A 81 -12.87 -23.78 18.50
N ALA A 82 -13.12 -22.51 18.81
CA ALA A 82 -13.62 -22.11 20.15
C ALA A 82 -15.01 -22.69 20.50
N THR A 83 -15.84 -22.88 19.47
CA THR A 83 -17.23 -23.39 19.63
C THR A 83 -17.40 -24.85 19.22
N GLY A 84 -16.30 -25.52 18.83
CA GLY A 84 -16.31 -26.92 18.42
C GLY A 84 -16.48 -27.89 19.61
N SER A 85 -16.78 -29.16 19.30
CA SER A 85 -16.76 -30.27 20.25
C SER A 85 -15.37 -30.90 20.44
N GLY A 86 -14.33 -30.31 19.81
CA GLY A 86 -12.94 -30.74 19.94
C GLY A 86 -12.29 -30.26 21.24
N ALA A 87 -11.05 -30.70 21.46
CA ALA A 87 -10.29 -30.39 22.67
C ALA A 87 -10.18 -28.87 22.96
N ALA A 88 -10.01 -28.04 21.92
CA ALA A 88 -9.95 -26.58 22.06
C ALA A 88 -11.27 -26.00 22.58
N GLY A 89 -12.42 -26.41 22.00
CA GLY A 89 -13.75 -25.96 22.42
C GLY A 89 -14.08 -26.35 23.84
N GLU A 90 -13.72 -27.57 24.25
CA GLU A 90 -13.91 -28.04 25.63
C GLU A 90 -13.08 -27.23 26.63
N LEU A 91 -11.82 -26.95 26.33
CA LEU A 91 -10.95 -26.10 27.16
C LEU A 91 -11.47 -24.65 27.25
N VAL A 92 -11.95 -24.08 26.17
CA VAL A 92 -12.58 -22.75 26.16
C VAL A 92 -13.80 -22.73 27.08
N LYS A 93 -14.68 -23.71 26.97
CA LYS A 93 -15.90 -23.85 27.79
C LYS A 93 -15.56 -24.04 29.25
N ALA A 94 -14.69 -25.01 29.57
CA ALA A 94 -14.28 -25.31 30.95
C ALA A 94 -13.59 -24.14 31.62
N GLY A 95 -12.71 -23.44 30.92
CA GLY A 95 -12.00 -22.25 31.40
C GLY A 95 -12.81 -20.96 31.35
N ARG A 96 -14.04 -20.97 30.83
CA ARG A 96 -14.85 -19.76 30.55
C ARG A 96 -14.06 -18.67 29.82
N LEU A 97 -13.27 -19.10 28.84
CA LEU A 97 -12.40 -18.22 28.12
C LEU A 97 -13.19 -17.41 27.04
N ASN A 98 -12.83 -16.17 26.90
CA ASN A 98 -13.47 -15.30 25.90
C ASN A 98 -12.66 -15.31 24.57
N VAL A 99 -13.24 -15.87 23.51
CA VAL A 99 -12.74 -15.79 22.15
C VAL A 99 -13.62 -14.80 21.38
N PRO A 100 -13.07 -13.77 20.74
CA PRO A 100 -13.88 -12.81 19.99
C PRO A 100 -14.73 -13.52 18.93
N PRO A 101 -16.06 -13.25 18.85
CA PRO A 101 -16.96 -13.97 17.94
C PRO A 101 -16.87 -13.48 16.49
N ALA A 102 -16.14 -12.38 16.25
CA ALA A 102 -15.92 -11.87 14.89
C ALA A 102 -15.17 -12.92 14.05
N LYS A 103 -15.41 -12.92 12.75
CA LYS A 103 -14.58 -13.72 11.81
C LYS A 103 -13.11 -13.47 12.10
N GLU A 104 -12.30 -14.52 12.04
CA GLU A 104 -10.86 -14.50 12.32
C GLU A 104 -10.49 -14.13 13.78
N GLY A 105 -11.46 -14.08 14.71
CA GLY A 105 -11.18 -13.90 16.13
C GLY A 105 -10.33 -15.03 16.69
N LEU A 106 -9.36 -14.71 17.56
CA LEU A 106 -8.42 -15.68 18.10
C LEU A 106 -8.14 -15.48 19.60
N LEU A 107 -7.78 -16.57 20.24
CA LEU A 107 -7.23 -16.65 21.58
C LEU A 107 -5.97 -17.51 21.55
N VAL A 108 -4.86 -17.02 22.10
CA VAL A 108 -3.71 -17.84 22.52
C VAL A 108 -3.64 -17.74 24.04
N LYS A 109 -3.60 -18.87 24.73
CA LYS A 109 -3.61 -18.91 26.20
C LYS A 109 -2.63 -19.93 26.75
N ARG A 110 -1.70 -19.48 27.59
CA ARG A 110 -0.85 -20.39 28.40
C ARG A 110 -1.66 -20.91 29.57
N MET A 111 -1.70 -22.18 29.73
CA MET A 111 -2.47 -22.84 30.81
C MET A 111 -1.99 -24.27 31.11
N GLU A 112 -2.45 -24.86 32.16
CA GLU A 112 -2.28 -26.29 32.40
C GLU A 112 -3.28 -27.08 31.54
N ILE A 113 -2.81 -28.13 30.83
CA ILE A 113 -3.61 -28.99 29.97
C ILE A 113 -3.25 -30.45 30.32
N GLY A 114 -4.24 -31.24 30.78
CA GLY A 114 -4.00 -32.63 31.15
C GLY A 114 -2.91 -32.79 32.23
N GLY A 115 -2.80 -31.87 33.19
CA GLY A 115 -1.79 -31.86 34.24
C GLY A 115 -0.37 -31.49 33.79
N LYS A 116 -0.21 -30.94 32.56
CA LYS A 116 1.05 -30.53 31.99
C LYS A 116 1.01 -29.05 31.59
N ALA A 117 2.17 -28.41 31.49
CA ALA A 117 2.25 -27.08 30.91
C ALA A 117 1.77 -27.11 29.46
N GLY A 118 0.99 -26.11 29.03
CA GLY A 118 0.44 -26.11 27.69
C GLY A 118 0.08 -24.74 27.15
N VAL A 119 -0.29 -24.73 25.88
CA VAL A 119 -0.81 -23.57 25.15
C VAL A 119 -2.07 -23.98 24.43
N LEU A 120 -3.13 -23.22 24.63
CA LEU A 120 -4.36 -23.31 23.86
C LEU A 120 -4.35 -22.24 22.76
N VAL A 121 -4.62 -22.65 21.54
CA VAL A 121 -4.91 -21.78 20.40
C VAL A 121 -6.34 -22.04 19.96
N ALA A 122 -7.22 -21.07 20.19
CA ALA A 122 -8.63 -21.21 19.83
C ALA A 122 -9.04 -20.09 18.86
N GLY A 123 -9.77 -20.42 17.80
CA GLY A 123 -10.28 -19.47 16.82
C GLY A 123 -11.81 -19.47 16.75
N SER A 124 -12.41 -18.33 16.36
CA SER A 124 -13.83 -18.25 16.00
C SER A 124 -14.15 -19.00 14.71
N ASP A 125 -13.14 -19.15 13.85
CA ASP A 125 -13.13 -19.91 12.61
C ASP A 125 -11.71 -20.45 12.33
N ASP A 126 -11.54 -21.22 11.25
CA ASP A 126 -10.26 -21.83 10.88
C ASP A 126 -9.16 -20.80 10.60
N ARG A 127 -9.50 -19.58 10.13
CA ARG A 127 -8.52 -18.48 9.96
C ARG A 127 -8.03 -17.97 11.32
N GLY A 128 -8.93 -17.81 12.29
CA GLY A 128 -8.57 -17.45 13.66
C GLY A 128 -7.61 -18.47 14.29
N VAL A 129 -7.90 -19.77 14.12
CA VAL A 129 -7.01 -20.86 14.55
C VAL A 129 -5.65 -20.74 13.86
N MET A 130 -5.64 -20.53 12.54
CA MET A 130 -4.42 -20.38 11.77
C MET A 130 -3.58 -19.19 12.25
N TYR A 131 -4.18 -18.02 12.43
CA TYR A 131 -3.44 -16.82 12.84
C TYR A 131 -2.87 -16.94 14.25
N GLY A 132 -3.62 -17.54 15.18
CA GLY A 132 -3.09 -17.85 16.50
C GLY A 132 -1.94 -18.86 16.46
N SER A 133 -2.06 -19.89 15.62
CA SER A 133 -1.00 -20.89 15.42
C SER A 133 0.26 -20.30 14.79
N LEU A 134 0.11 -19.39 13.84
CA LEU A 134 1.23 -18.69 13.21
C LEU A 134 1.95 -17.75 14.21
N ASP A 135 1.21 -17.07 15.10
CA ASP A 135 1.82 -16.30 16.19
C ASP A 135 2.63 -17.19 17.14
N VAL A 136 2.08 -18.34 17.52
CA VAL A 136 2.82 -19.33 18.34
C VAL A 136 4.07 -19.83 17.61
N ALA A 137 3.98 -20.13 16.31
CA ALA A 137 5.11 -20.57 15.51
C ALA A 137 6.22 -19.51 15.42
N ASP A 138 5.86 -18.22 15.20
CA ASP A 138 6.80 -17.11 15.19
C ASP A 138 7.54 -17.02 16.55
N ARG A 139 6.81 -17.09 17.66
CA ARG A 139 7.36 -17.00 19.02
C ARG A 139 8.24 -18.19 19.39
N ILE A 140 7.94 -19.38 18.90
CA ILE A 140 8.84 -20.53 18.99
C ILE A 140 10.18 -20.23 18.29
N GLY A 141 10.11 -19.60 17.12
CA GLY A 141 11.30 -19.14 16.40
C GLY A 141 12.13 -18.09 17.16
N TRP A 142 11.51 -17.25 17.98
CA TRP A 142 12.19 -16.22 18.79
C TRP A 142 12.83 -16.77 20.09
N SER A 143 12.37 -17.91 20.59
CA SER A 143 12.92 -18.50 21.82
C SER A 143 14.43 -18.71 21.70
N ALA A 144 15.20 -18.22 22.63
CA ALA A 144 16.65 -18.43 22.70
C ALA A 144 17.00 -19.88 23.17
N ASP A 145 16.12 -20.49 23.98
CA ASP A 145 16.32 -21.80 24.62
C ASP A 145 15.43 -22.87 23.96
N SER A 146 16.08 -23.82 23.29
CA SER A 146 15.39 -24.98 22.68
C SER A 146 14.77 -25.93 23.69
N ALA A 147 15.24 -25.92 24.96
CA ALA A 147 14.60 -26.68 26.04
C ALA A 147 13.30 -26.06 26.53
N GLN A 148 13.08 -24.77 26.27
CA GLN A 148 11.87 -24.03 26.59
C GLN A 148 11.30 -23.34 25.33
N PRO A 149 10.91 -24.08 24.29
CA PRO A 149 10.57 -23.51 22.99
C PRO A 149 9.36 -22.60 23.01
N LEU A 150 8.52 -22.66 24.05
CA LEU A 150 7.32 -21.84 24.23
C LEU A 150 7.50 -20.69 25.24
N SER A 151 8.74 -20.36 25.65
CA SER A 151 9.01 -19.29 26.61
C SER A 151 8.49 -17.92 26.17
N GLU A 152 8.56 -17.63 24.86
CA GLU A 152 8.12 -16.35 24.28
C GLU A 152 6.62 -16.31 23.94
N VAL A 153 5.91 -17.44 24.05
CA VAL A 153 4.46 -17.48 23.81
C VAL A 153 3.75 -16.69 24.91
N ARG A 154 2.83 -15.81 24.50
CA ARG A 154 2.07 -14.92 25.40
C ARG A 154 0.58 -15.14 25.22
N ASP A 155 -0.18 -14.73 26.24
CA ASP A 155 -1.63 -14.68 26.15
C ASP A 155 -2.04 -13.57 25.17
N ILE A 156 -2.89 -13.90 24.20
CA ILE A 156 -3.36 -12.99 23.15
C ILE A 156 -4.87 -13.20 22.96
N VAL A 157 -5.62 -12.11 22.87
CA VAL A 157 -7.03 -12.09 22.49
C VAL A 157 -7.17 -11.00 21.43
N GLU A 158 -7.47 -11.39 20.21
CA GLU A 158 -7.51 -10.45 19.07
C GLU A 158 -8.67 -10.74 18.11
N ALA A 159 -9.11 -9.72 17.42
CA ALA A 159 -10.03 -9.78 16.28
C ALA A 159 -9.60 -8.78 15.23
N PRO A 160 -9.96 -9.00 13.95
CA PRO A 160 -9.50 -8.11 12.87
C PRO A 160 -10.12 -6.71 12.99
N TYR A 161 -9.28 -5.70 12.91
CA TYR A 161 -9.70 -4.30 12.79
C TYR A 161 -10.25 -4.01 11.40
N ALA A 162 -9.50 -4.32 10.33
CA ALA A 162 -9.96 -4.26 8.96
C ALA A 162 -10.48 -5.65 8.53
N PRO A 163 -11.78 -5.79 8.17
CA PRO A 163 -12.35 -7.08 7.77
C PRO A 163 -11.64 -7.70 6.58
N GLU A 164 -11.33 -6.92 5.54
CA GLU A 164 -10.55 -7.38 4.39
C GLU A 164 -9.19 -6.66 4.33
N ARG A 165 -8.15 -7.45 4.13
CA ARG A 165 -6.75 -7.00 4.01
C ARG A 165 -6.20 -7.65 2.76
N ALA A 166 -6.36 -6.92 1.64
CA ALA A 166 -6.04 -7.43 0.32
C ALA A 166 -4.70 -6.94 -0.21
N VAL A 167 -4.01 -7.82 -0.92
CA VAL A 167 -2.88 -7.47 -1.78
C VAL A 167 -3.28 -7.67 -3.23
N SER A 168 -2.97 -6.71 -4.10
CA SER A 168 -3.22 -6.84 -5.53
C SER A 168 -1.95 -7.03 -6.35
N LEU A 169 -2.05 -7.96 -7.28
CA LEU A 169 -1.04 -8.34 -8.25
C LEU A 169 -1.53 -7.96 -9.65
N TYR A 170 -0.67 -7.33 -10.46
CA TYR A 170 -0.99 -6.91 -11.82
C TYR A 170 -0.37 -7.81 -12.87
N THR A 171 -1.12 -8.06 -13.91
CA THR A 171 -0.68 -8.85 -15.08
C THR A 171 -0.33 -7.93 -16.25
N MET A 172 0.67 -7.08 -16.07
CA MET A 172 0.99 -6.06 -17.08
C MET A 172 1.84 -6.56 -18.25
N ASN A 173 2.58 -7.66 -18.04
CA ASN A 173 3.46 -8.22 -19.05
C ASN A 173 3.40 -9.75 -19.00
N ARG A 174 3.25 -10.41 -20.14
CA ARG A 174 3.10 -11.87 -20.22
C ARG A 174 4.31 -12.61 -19.69
N ALA A 175 5.51 -12.26 -20.15
CA ALA A 175 6.72 -12.96 -19.73
C ALA A 175 6.98 -12.83 -18.23
N TYR A 176 6.73 -11.62 -17.66
CA TYR A 176 6.86 -11.40 -16.21
C TYR A 176 5.79 -12.14 -15.42
N PHE A 177 4.54 -12.13 -15.88
CA PHE A 177 3.47 -12.87 -15.22
C PHE A 177 3.74 -14.38 -15.26
N GLU A 178 4.05 -14.93 -16.42
CA GLU A 178 4.27 -16.35 -16.62
C GLU A 178 5.56 -16.87 -15.92
N SER A 179 6.54 -15.99 -15.67
CA SER A 179 7.77 -16.37 -14.94
C SER A 179 7.50 -16.84 -13.51
N ARG A 180 6.35 -16.48 -12.93
CA ARG A 180 5.92 -16.86 -11.59
C ARG A 180 4.57 -17.62 -11.57
N PHE A 181 3.72 -17.44 -12.57
CA PHE A 181 2.35 -18.00 -12.59
C PHE A 181 2.34 -19.55 -12.52
N TYR A 182 3.29 -20.20 -13.14
CA TYR A 182 3.39 -21.66 -13.16
C TYR A 182 4.25 -22.22 -12.02
N ASP A 183 4.98 -21.39 -11.31
CA ASP A 183 5.90 -21.80 -10.26
C ASP A 183 5.16 -22.02 -8.93
N SER A 184 4.92 -23.31 -8.59
CA SER A 184 4.24 -23.66 -7.33
C SER A 184 5.05 -23.27 -6.10
N ALA A 185 6.40 -23.32 -6.17
CA ALA A 185 7.25 -22.93 -5.04
C ALA A 185 7.18 -21.40 -4.78
N TYR A 186 7.08 -20.61 -5.85
CA TYR A 186 6.80 -19.17 -5.72
C TYR A 186 5.49 -18.94 -4.94
N TRP A 187 4.40 -19.60 -5.36
CA TRP A 187 3.09 -19.39 -4.73
C TRP A 187 3.03 -19.94 -3.31
N GLU A 188 3.68 -21.06 -3.02
CA GLU A 188 3.80 -21.54 -1.65
C GLU A 188 4.42 -20.48 -0.72
N ARG A 189 5.57 -19.95 -1.10
CA ARG A 189 6.27 -18.93 -0.30
C ARG A 189 5.51 -17.62 -0.23
N TYR A 190 4.94 -17.17 -1.36
CA TYR A 190 4.19 -15.91 -1.41
C TYR A 190 2.93 -15.97 -0.55
N LEU A 191 2.13 -17.02 -0.68
CA LEU A 191 0.90 -17.19 0.10
C LEU A 191 1.20 -17.48 1.58
N ASP A 192 2.27 -18.20 1.89
CA ASP A 192 2.74 -18.37 3.28
C ASP A 192 3.11 -17.02 3.90
N MET A 193 3.80 -16.17 3.17
CA MET A 193 4.15 -14.81 3.61
C MET A 193 2.89 -13.96 3.82
N LEU A 194 1.91 -14.02 2.92
CA LEU A 194 0.63 -13.30 3.08
C LEU A 194 -0.12 -13.78 4.32
N ALA A 195 -0.25 -15.10 4.51
CA ALA A 195 -0.94 -15.68 5.67
C ALA A 195 -0.22 -15.33 6.99
N ALA A 196 1.11 -15.43 7.04
CA ALA A 196 1.92 -15.08 8.21
C ALA A 196 1.73 -13.60 8.62
N ASN A 197 1.53 -12.73 7.63
CA ASN A 197 1.22 -11.31 7.84
C ASN A 197 -0.28 -11.01 7.92
N ARG A 198 -1.14 -12.04 8.02
CA ARG A 198 -2.59 -11.92 8.24
C ARG A 198 -3.34 -11.21 7.11
N PHE A 199 -2.82 -11.23 5.86
CA PHE A 199 -3.62 -10.91 4.69
C PHE A 199 -4.63 -12.03 4.42
N ASN A 200 -5.83 -11.66 4.01
CA ASN A 200 -6.91 -12.61 3.78
C ASN A 200 -7.50 -12.56 2.36
N THR A 201 -6.96 -11.72 1.48
CA THR A 201 -7.41 -11.62 0.09
C THR A 201 -6.23 -11.35 -0.85
N LEU A 202 -6.18 -12.10 -1.94
CA LEU A 202 -5.31 -11.86 -3.09
C LEU A 202 -6.15 -11.42 -4.28
N ALA A 203 -5.92 -10.22 -4.80
CA ALA A 203 -6.57 -9.73 -6.01
C ALA A 203 -5.62 -9.89 -7.21
N VAL A 204 -5.95 -10.77 -8.15
CA VAL A 204 -5.20 -10.91 -9.41
C VAL A 204 -5.90 -10.09 -10.49
N ILE A 205 -5.25 -9.03 -10.96
CA ILE A 205 -5.85 -8.05 -11.86
C ILE A 205 -5.38 -8.28 -13.29
N PHE A 206 -6.35 -8.55 -14.16
CA PHE A 206 -6.19 -8.77 -15.59
C PHE A 206 -6.64 -7.55 -16.38
N GLY A 207 -5.96 -7.29 -17.51
CA GLY A 207 -6.26 -6.16 -18.36
C GLY A 207 -5.92 -4.84 -17.68
N TYR A 208 -4.78 -4.29 -18.01
CA TYR A 208 -4.37 -2.98 -17.51
C TYR A 208 -3.73 -2.20 -18.64
N GLU A 209 -3.89 -0.86 -18.58
CA GLU A 209 -3.50 0.10 -19.62
C GLU A 209 -2.28 -0.25 -20.48
N ASN A 210 -2.29 0.19 -21.71
CA ASN A 210 -1.16 0.27 -22.62
C ASN A 210 -0.42 -1.06 -22.85
N GLY A 211 -1.06 -1.99 -23.54
CA GLY A 211 -0.46 -3.26 -23.92
C GLY A 211 -0.73 -4.41 -22.94
N GLY A 212 -1.76 -4.30 -22.07
CA GLY A 212 -2.19 -5.39 -21.23
C GLY A 212 -2.63 -6.60 -22.06
N PHE A 213 -1.86 -7.69 -21.99
CA PHE A 213 -2.10 -8.87 -22.82
C PHE A 213 -3.39 -9.64 -22.45
N LEU A 214 -3.92 -9.44 -21.25
CA LEU A 214 -5.16 -10.09 -20.75
C LEU A 214 -6.35 -9.12 -20.76
N ALA A 215 -6.69 -8.58 -21.91
CA ALA A 215 -7.75 -7.58 -22.09
C ALA A 215 -8.65 -7.92 -23.30
N PRO A 216 -9.78 -8.62 -23.11
CA PRO A 216 -10.25 -9.29 -21.89
C PRO A 216 -9.48 -10.60 -21.59
N PRO A 217 -9.54 -11.13 -20.36
CA PRO A 217 -8.66 -12.24 -19.95
C PRO A 217 -9.09 -13.61 -20.45
N TYR A 218 -10.32 -13.77 -20.89
CA TYR A 218 -10.91 -15.10 -21.14
C TYR A 218 -10.13 -15.94 -22.15
N PRO A 219 -9.70 -15.41 -23.33
CA PRO A 219 -9.00 -16.23 -24.32
C PRO A 219 -7.61 -16.71 -23.89
N TYR A 220 -7.09 -16.20 -22.79
CA TYR A 220 -5.87 -16.73 -22.18
C TYR A 220 -6.10 -18.08 -21.48
N PHE A 221 -7.35 -18.33 -21.05
CA PHE A 221 -7.74 -19.52 -20.29
C PHE A 221 -8.57 -20.50 -21.09
N PHE A 222 -9.42 -20.01 -22.02
CA PHE A 222 -10.30 -20.80 -22.85
C PHE A 222 -10.90 -19.97 -23.99
N ASP A 223 -11.30 -20.64 -25.06
CA ASP A 223 -12.12 -20.04 -26.10
C ASP A 223 -13.62 -20.17 -25.77
N VAL A 224 -14.44 -19.35 -26.37
CA VAL A 224 -15.92 -19.42 -26.31
C VAL A 224 -16.43 -19.90 -27.66
N GLU A 225 -17.06 -21.07 -27.70
CA GLU A 225 -17.39 -21.78 -28.91
C GLU A 225 -18.33 -20.99 -29.83
N GLU A 226 -19.21 -20.17 -29.22
CA GLU A 226 -20.16 -19.32 -29.95
C GLU A 226 -19.48 -18.11 -30.61
N PHE A 227 -18.24 -17.82 -30.22
CA PHE A 227 -17.47 -16.64 -30.70
C PHE A 227 -16.07 -17.05 -31.18
N PRO A 228 -15.94 -17.89 -32.19
CA PRO A 228 -14.64 -18.44 -32.64
C PRO A 228 -13.70 -17.37 -33.22
N GLY A 229 -14.22 -16.18 -33.55
CA GLY A 229 -13.42 -15.03 -33.96
C GLY A 229 -12.74 -14.31 -32.83
N VAL A 230 -13.13 -14.53 -31.56
CA VAL A 230 -12.49 -13.93 -30.38
C VAL A 230 -11.46 -14.89 -29.82
N ARG A 231 -10.19 -14.52 -29.93
CA ARG A 231 -9.07 -15.36 -29.55
C ARG A 231 -7.87 -14.54 -29.10
N MET A 232 -6.97 -15.15 -28.39
CA MET A 232 -5.63 -14.59 -28.13
C MET A 232 -4.65 -15.13 -29.15
N GLU A 233 -3.98 -14.23 -29.86
CA GLU A 233 -3.00 -14.65 -30.87
C GLU A 233 -1.75 -15.29 -30.24
N GLY A 234 -1.32 -16.41 -30.83
CA GLY A 234 -0.13 -17.13 -30.37
C GLY A 234 -0.32 -17.96 -29.11
N ILE A 235 -1.58 -18.24 -28.71
CA ILE A 235 -1.87 -19.20 -27.63
C ILE A 235 -2.44 -20.51 -28.22
N THR A 236 -2.09 -21.63 -27.61
CA THR A 236 -2.60 -22.94 -28.02
C THR A 236 -3.62 -23.48 -27.02
N PRO A 237 -4.52 -24.41 -27.41
CA PRO A 237 -5.45 -25.03 -26.46
C PRO A 237 -4.74 -25.73 -25.28
N GLN A 238 -3.55 -26.27 -25.49
CA GLN A 238 -2.74 -26.85 -24.42
C GLN A 238 -2.27 -25.79 -23.43
N GLN A 239 -1.88 -24.61 -23.92
CA GLN A 239 -1.51 -23.49 -23.04
C GLN A 239 -2.72 -22.93 -22.30
N GLN A 240 -3.87 -22.80 -22.95
CA GLN A 240 -5.11 -22.37 -22.29
C GLN A 240 -5.47 -23.31 -21.14
N LYS A 241 -5.42 -24.63 -21.38
CA LYS A 241 -5.64 -25.62 -20.33
C LYS A 241 -4.62 -25.48 -19.20
N ARG A 242 -3.33 -25.36 -19.52
CA ARG A 242 -2.26 -25.14 -18.52
C ARG A 242 -2.51 -23.88 -17.69
N ASN A 243 -2.98 -22.79 -18.34
CA ASN A 243 -3.27 -21.52 -17.69
C ASN A 243 -4.44 -21.64 -16.72
N LEU A 244 -5.53 -22.31 -17.14
CA LEU A 244 -6.68 -22.58 -16.30
C LEU A 244 -6.34 -23.49 -15.12
N ASP A 245 -5.56 -24.56 -15.36
CA ASP A 245 -5.10 -25.45 -14.31
C ASP A 245 -4.21 -24.70 -13.30
N ALA A 246 -3.37 -23.78 -13.76
CA ALA A 246 -2.53 -22.94 -12.90
C ALA A 246 -3.39 -21.94 -12.08
N LEU A 247 -4.42 -21.35 -12.67
CA LEU A 247 -5.35 -20.47 -11.94
C LEU A 247 -6.09 -21.23 -10.84
N ASN A 248 -6.67 -22.38 -11.16
CA ASN A 248 -7.37 -23.19 -10.17
C ASN A 248 -6.45 -23.70 -9.06
N ARG A 249 -5.21 -24.09 -9.41
CA ARG A 249 -4.20 -24.45 -8.41
C ARG A 249 -3.86 -23.27 -7.49
N LEU A 250 -3.67 -22.07 -8.02
CA LEU A 250 -3.42 -20.87 -7.22
C LEU A 250 -4.57 -20.62 -6.25
N ILE A 251 -5.82 -20.71 -6.71
CA ILE A 251 -7.01 -20.52 -5.88
C ILE A 251 -7.04 -21.54 -4.74
N GLY A 252 -6.83 -22.83 -5.06
CA GLY A 252 -6.79 -23.90 -4.03
C GLY A 252 -5.66 -23.69 -3.02
N MET A 253 -4.46 -23.28 -3.46
CA MET A 253 -3.34 -22.96 -2.57
C MET A 253 -3.62 -21.76 -1.66
N ALA A 254 -4.31 -20.74 -2.17
CA ALA A 254 -4.75 -19.57 -1.42
C ALA A 254 -5.79 -19.95 -0.37
N HIS A 255 -6.82 -20.70 -0.75
CA HIS A 255 -7.87 -21.18 0.16
C HIS A 255 -7.32 -22.07 1.28
N ALA A 256 -6.31 -22.90 0.96
CA ALA A 256 -5.63 -23.70 2.00
C ALA A 256 -4.94 -22.85 3.09
N ARG A 257 -4.72 -21.59 2.82
CA ARG A 257 -4.15 -20.58 3.74
C ARG A 257 -5.17 -19.52 4.17
N GLY A 258 -6.45 -19.79 3.98
CA GLY A 258 -7.53 -18.88 4.33
C GLY A 258 -7.55 -17.58 3.53
N ILE A 259 -6.91 -17.54 2.36
CA ILE A 259 -6.83 -16.35 1.49
C ILE A 259 -7.87 -16.48 0.39
N SER A 260 -8.81 -15.54 0.32
CA SER A 260 -9.79 -15.44 -0.76
C SER A 260 -9.14 -14.89 -2.03
N VAL A 261 -9.66 -15.26 -3.21
CA VAL A 261 -9.13 -14.81 -4.50
C VAL A 261 -10.16 -13.95 -5.24
N THR A 262 -9.77 -12.72 -5.55
CA THR A 262 -10.53 -11.78 -6.38
C THR A 262 -9.91 -11.73 -7.77
N LEU A 263 -10.69 -11.92 -8.82
CA LEU A 263 -10.23 -11.69 -10.19
C LEU A 263 -10.62 -10.27 -10.63
N GLY A 264 -9.61 -9.45 -10.89
CA GLY A 264 -9.79 -8.12 -11.46
C GLY A 264 -9.90 -8.19 -12.98
N ILE A 265 -11.10 -8.02 -13.54
CA ILE A 265 -11.35 -7.98 -14.98
C ILE A 265 -11.53 -6.51 -15.35
N TRP A 266 -10.42 -5.85 -15.72
CA TRP A 266 -10.45 -4.41 -15.86
C TRP A 266 -10.76 -3.92 -17.25
N ASP A 267 -10.25 -4.58 -18.28
CA ASP A 267 -10.49 -4.18 -19.66
C ASP A 267 -11.37 -5.23 -20.33
N HIS A 268 -12.57 -4.82 -20.73
CA HIS A 268 -13.56 -5.68 -21.40
C HIS A 268 -13.28 -5.81 -22.88
N ILE A 269 -12.66 -4.76 -23.44
CA ILE A 269 -12.19 -4.73 -24.82
C ILE A 269 -10.75 -4.24 -24.79
N TYR A 270 -9.88 -4.90 -25.57
CA TYR A 270 -8.53 -4.41 -25.74
C TYR A 270 -8.53 -3.00 -26.36
N ARG A 271 -7.90 -2.03 -25.68
CA ARG A 271 -7.97 -0.60 -26.04
C ARG A 271 -7.33 -0.28 -27.38
N GLY A 272 -6.32 -1.01 -27.78
CA GLY A 272 -5.72 -0.94 -29.12
C GLY A 272 -6.36 -1.87 -30.13
N GLY A 273 -7.45 -2.58 -29.75
CA GLY A 273 -8.06 -3.63 -30.56
C GLY A 273 -9.06 -3.14 -31.59
N VAL A 274 -9.90 -4.04 -32.04
CA VAL A 274 -10.86 -3.90 -33.13
C VAL A 274 -11.87 -2.76 -32.97
N GLN A 275 -12.03 -2.22 -31.77
CA GLN A 275 -12.87 -1.06 -31.55
C GLN A 275 -12.16 0.25 -31.90
N ALA A 276 -12.72 0.95 -32.88
CA ALA A 276 -12.22 2.21 -33.42
C ALA A 276 -12.27 3.41 -32.46
N ASN A 277 -12.80 3.26 -31.22
CA ASN A 277 -13.00 4.34 -30.26
C ASN A 277 -12.09 4.20 -29.03
N ALA A 278 -10.81 3.95 -29.27
CA ALA A 278 -9.83 3.98 -28.21
C ALA A 278 -9.88 5.30 -27.42
N THR A 279 -9.79 5.22 -26.10
CA THR A 279 -9.74 6.40 -25.24
C THR A 279 -8.57 7.31 -25.65
N PRO A 280 -8.71 8.63 -25.59
CA PRO A 280 -7.61 9.54 -25.86
C PRO A 280 -6.36 9.18 -25.03
N GLY A 281 -5.22 8.98 -25.69
CA GLY A 281 -3.97 8.54 -25.08
C GLY A 281 -3.76 7.02 -25.03
N SER A 282 -4.70 6.22 -25.49
CA SER A 282 -4.49 4.80 -25.74
C SER A 282 -3.74 4.58 -27.06
N GLU A 283 -3.08 3.42 -27.19
CA GLU A 283 -2.44 3.03 -28.46
C GLU A 283 -3.48 2.93 -29.59
N ARG A 284 -3.03 3.06 -30.83
CA ARG A 284 -3.91 2.91 -31.97
C ARG A 284 -4.58 1.55 -31.95
N ALA A 285 -5.85 1.51 -32.37
CA ALA A 285 -6.56 0.25 -32.57
C ALA A 285 -5.73 -0.68 -33.46
N LEU A 286 -5.64 -1.95 -33.06
CA LEU A 286 -4.98 -2.97 -33.85
C LEU A 286 -5.73 -3.10 -35.18
N GLN A 287 -4.99 -3.14 -36.26
CA GLN A 287 -5.51 -3.30 -37.62
C GLN A 287 -5.50 -4.78 -38.04
N GLU A 288 -4.74 -5.59 -37.31
CA GLU A 288 -4.54 -7.01 -37.57
C GLU A 288 -4.28 -7.76 -36.24
N PRO A 289 -4.50 -9.08 -36.22
CA PRO A 289 -4.16 -9.93 -35.09
C PRO A 289 -2.68 -9.79 -34.73
N THR A 290 -2.41 -9.54 -33.45
CA THR A 290 -1.06 -9.33 -32.93
C THR A 290 -0.72 -10.39 -31.88
N PRO A 291 0.44 -11.06 -31.98
CA PRO A 291 0.87 -12.05 -30.98
C PRO A 291 0.79 -11.52 -29.55
N ASN A 292 0.35 -12.37 -28.63
CA ASN A 292 0.14 -12.08 -27.21
C ASN A 292 -1.04 -11.14 -26.87
N LEU A 293 -1.85 -10.73 -27.85
CA LEU A 293 -2.99 -9.84 -27.64
C LEU A 293 -4.30 -10.53 -28.04
N VAL A 294 -5.40 -10.07 -27.45
CA VAL A 294 -6.74 -10.56 -27.76
C VAL A 294 -7.28 -9.84 -29.00
N TRP A 295 -7.84 -10.62 -29.90
CA TRP A 295 -8.44 -10.15 -31.15
C TRP A 295 -9.93 -10.57 -31.22
N GLY A 296 -10.73 -9.81 -31.95
CA GLY A 296 -12.09 -10.19 -32.38
C GLY A 296 -13.23 -9.69 -31.50
N VAL A 297 -12.96 -9.01 -30.35
CA VAL A 297 -14.00 -8.33 -29.57
C VAL A 297 -14.39 -7.02 -30.25
N THR A 298 -15.69 -6.84 -30.54
CA THR A 298 -16.26 -5.66 -31.19
C THR A 298 -17.40 -5.08 -30.36
N ALA A 299 -17.91 -3.91 -30.74
CA ALA A 299 -19.06 -3.30 -30.07
C ALA A 299 -20.32 -4.21 -30.16
N GLU A 300 -20.49 -4.90 -31.29
CA GLU A 300 -21.63 -5.74 -31.55
C GLU A 300 -21.63 -7.04 -30.75
N ASN A 301 -20.46 -7.65 -30.59
CA ASN A 301 -20.32 -8.91 -29.86
C ASN A 301 -19.97 -8.79 -28.38
N LEU A 302 -19.63 -7.57 -27.88
CA LEU A 302 -19.13 -7.36 -26.53
C LEU A 302 -20.05 -7.96 -25.46
N VAL A 303 -21.32 -7.60 -25.45
CA VAL A 303 -22.27 -8.05 -24.42
C VAL A 303 -22.50 -9.57 -24.50
N PRO A 304 -22.91 -10.16 -25.66
CA PRO A 304 -23.13 -11.59 -25.71
C PRO A 304 -21.86 -12.41 -25.48
N TYR A 305 -20.70 -11.96 -25.98
CA TYR A 305 -19.41 -12.60 -25.70
C TYR A 305 -19.07 -12.58 -24.22
N THR A 306 -19.17 -11.41 -23.57
CA THR A 306 -18.85 -11.28 -22.13
C THR A 306 -19.75 -12.18 -21.29
N LYS A 307 -21.04 -12.27 -21.62
CA LYS A 307 -21.97 -13.17 -20.91
C LYS A 307 -21.56 -14.64 -21.08
N ALA A 308 -21.30 -15.10 -22.28
CA ALA A 308 -20.88 -16.48 -22.53
C ALA A 308 -19.52 -16.78 -21.85
N ALA A 309 -18.57 -15.86 -21.93
CA ALA A 309 -17.25 -16.00 -21.35
C ALA A 309 -17.28 -16.02 -19.80
N LEU A 310 -18.05 -15.13 -19.17
CA LEU A 310 -18.21 -15.12 -17.70
C LEU A 310 -18.93 -16.38 -17.21
N ALA A 311 -20.01 -16.81 -17.86
CA ALA A 311 -20.68 -18.06 -17.52
C ALA A 311 -19.73 -19.25 -17.60
N LYS A 312 -18.89 -19.30 -18.63
CA LYS A 312 -17.85 -20.33 -18.78
C LYS A 312 -16.77 -20.21 -17.70
N LEU A 313 -16.31 -19.00 -17.36
CA LEU A 313 -15.36 -18.78 -16.29
C LEU A 313 -15.89 -19.29 -14.94
N PHE A 314 -17.12 -18.94 -14.58
CA PHE A 314 -17.72 -19.37 -13.30
C PHE A 314 -17.85 -20.90 -13.21
N ARG A 315 -18.06 -21.58 -14.35
CA ARG A 315 -18.08 -23.05 -14.40
C ARG A 315 -16.67 -23.67 -14.31
N LEU A 316 -15.68 -23.06 -14.95
CA LEU A 316 -14.32 -23.61 -15.03
C LEU A 316 -13.42 -23.22 -13.84
N ALA A 317 -13.74 -22.12 -13.16
CA ALA A 317 -13.07 -21.66 -11.95
C ALA A 317 -14.11 -21.31 -10.86
N PRO A 318 -14.87 -22.32 -10.35
CA PRO A 318 -16.01 -22.09 -9.45
C PRO A 318 -15.62 -21.56 -8.08
N GLU A 319 -14.37 -21.72 -7.69
CA GLU A 319 -13.85 -21.32 -6.37
C GLU A 319 -13.37 -19.85 -6.33
N VAL A 320 -13.61 -19.06 -7.38
CA VAL A 320 -13.35 -17.61 -7.34
C VAL A 320 -14.31 -16.93 -6.37
N ASP A 321 -13.78 -16.13 -5.43
CA ASP A 321 -14.60 -15.49 -4.37
C ASP A 321 -15.24 -14.18 -4.82
N ALA A 322 -14.58 -13.42 -5.69
CA ALA A 322 -15.07 -12.13 -6.17
C ALA A 322 -14.53 -11.78 -7.55
N ILE A 323 -15.27 -10.93 -8.27
CA ILE A 323 -14.76 -10.22 -9.45
C ILE A 323 -14.71 -8.71 -9.18
N GLN A 324 -13.63 -8.07 -9.63
CA GLN A 324 -13.43 -6.62 -9.56
C GLN A 324 -13.39 -6.05 -10.97
N CYS A 325 -14.28 -5.12 -11.30
CA CYS A 325 -14.39 -4.58 -12.65
C CYS A 325 -14.07 -3.08 -12.71
N ARG A 326 -13.42 -2.68 -13.81
CA ARG A 326 -13.26 -1.26 -14.16
C ARG A 326 -14.54 -0.76 -14.80
N MET A 327 -15.04 0.40 -14.35
CA MET A 327 -16.37 0.91 -14.65
C MET A 327 -16.39 2.09 -15.65
N HIS A 328 -15.26 2.58 -16.08
CA HIS A 328 -15.18 3.76 -16.98
C HIS A 328 -14.77 3.37 -18.41
N ASP A 329 -14.79 4.36 -19.30
CA ASP A 329 -14.47 4.23 -20.73
C ASP A 329 -13.08 3.65 -21.04
N GLU A 330 -12.14 3.73 -20.12
CA GLU A 330 -10.83 3.06 -20.26
C GLU A 330 -10.93 1.53 -20.25
N SER A 331 -12.06 0.95 -19.82
CA SER A 331 -12.33 -0.49 -19.93
C SER A 331 -12.75 -0.92 -21.33
N GLY A 332 -12.94 0.02 -22.25
CA GLY A 332 -13.47 -0.19 -23.58
C GLY A 332 -14.98 0.04 -23.70
N LEU A 333 -15.68 0.35 -22.59
CA LEU A 333 -17.10 0.66 -22.56
C LEU A 333 -17.31 2.18 -22.63
N LYS A 334 -18.16 2.65 -23.54
CA LYS A 334 -18.61 4.04 -23.56
C LYS A 334 -19.53 4.31 -22.36
N MET A 335 -19.51 5.54 -21.86
CA MET A 335 -20.37 5.92 -20.72
C MET A 335 -21.85 5.67 -20.96
N SER A 336 -22.33 5.86 -22.20
CA SER A 336 -23.72 5.58 -22.60
C SER A 336 -24.10 4.09 -22.61
N GLU A 337 -23.13 3.21 -22.67
CA GLU A 337 -23.32 1.75 -22.72
C GLU A 337 -23.24 1.08 -21.33
N GLN A 338 -22.71 1.79 -20.33
CA GLN A 338 -22.41 1.24 -19.00
C GLN A 338 -23.64 0.58 -18.34
N VAL A 339 -24.76 1.28 -18.27
CA VAL A 339 -25.95 0.79 -17.55
C VAL A 339 -26.51 -0.48 -18.17
N GLY A 340 -26.63 -0.50 -19.50
CA GLY A 340 -27.12 -1.70 -20.23
C GLY A 340 -26.20 -2.89 -20.05
N PHE A 341 -24.90 -2.69 -20.25
CA PHE A 341 -23.90 -3.75 -20.10
C PHE A 341 -23.89 -4.36 -18.69
N TRP A 342 -23.85 -3.52 -17.64
CA TRP A 342 -23.78 -4.03 -16.27
C TRP A 342 -25.07 -4.69 -15.80
N LYS A 343 -26.25 -4.27 -16.28
CA LYS A 343 -27.50 -4.99 -16.01
C LYS A 343 -27.43 -6.43 -16.51
N GLU A 344 -26.90 -6.64 -17.72
CA GLU A 344 -26.71 -7.98 -18.27
C GLU A 344 -25.71 -8.82 -17.47
N VAL A 345 -24.62 -8.22 -17.05
CA VAL A 345 -23.60 -8.89 -16.21
C VAL A 345 -24.16 -9.25 -14.83
N PHE A 346 -24.91 -8.35 -14.19
CA PHE A 346 -25.52 -8.62 -12.88
C PHE A 346 -26.58 -9.72 -12.96
N ALA A 347 -27.40 -9.75 -14.02
CA ALA A 347 -28.36 -10.82 -14.25
C ALA A 347 -27.65 -12.17 -14.38
N LEU A 348 -26.57 -12.23 -15.17
CA LEU A 348 -25.75 -13.42 -15.33
C LEU A 348 -25.12 -13.87 -13.99
N MET A 349 -24.55 -12.94 -13.22
CA MET A 349 -23.95 -13.27 -11.92
C MET A 349 -24.99 -13.84 -10.96
N LYS A 350 -26.19 -13.26 -10.94
CA LYS A 350 -27.28 -13.77 -10.10
C LYS A 350 -27.67 -15.20 -10.45
N GLU A 351 -27.63 -15.56 -11.73
CA GLU A 351 -27.96 -16.89 -12.23
C GLU A 351 -26.84 -17.91 -11.96
N HIS A 352 -25.59 -17.57 -12.29
CA HIS A 352 -24.47 -18.52 -12.30
C HIS A 352 -23.55 -18.46 -11.10
N ALA A 353 -23.48 -17.32 -10.38
CA ALA A 353 -22.57 -17.09 -9.25
C ALA A 353 -23.22 -16.23 -8.15
N PRO A 354 -24.39 -16.62 -7.58
CA PRO A 354 -25.20 -15.78 -6.70
C PRO A 354 -24.54 -15.38 -5.37
N LYS A 355 -23.49 -16.08 -4.96
CA LYS A 355 -22.72 -15.80 -3.74
C LYS A 355 -21.48 -14.95 -3.99
N MET A 356 -21.10 -14.80 -5.26
CA MET A 356 -19.88 -14.08 -5.63
C MET A 356 -20.06 -12.58 -5.42
N ARG A 357 -19.07 -11.93 -4.82
CA ARG A 357 -19.03 -10.48 -4.66
C ARG A 357 -18.61 -9.78 -5.96
N PHE A 358 -19.23 -8.65 -6.23
CA PHE A 358 -18.87 -7.75 -7.32
C PHE A 358 -18.23 -6.47 -6.76
N ASP A 359 -16.97 -6.24 -7.05
CA ASP A 359 -16.24 -5.04 -6.66
C ASP A 359 -16.24 -4.02 -7.79
N ALA A 360 -17.12 -3.02 -7.70
CA ALA A 360 -17.19 -1.92 -8.66
C ALA A 360 -16.11 -0.87 -8.39
N ARG A 361 -15.26 -0.63 -9.39
CA ARG A 361 -14.28 0.48 -9.29
C ARG A 361 -14.98 1.82 -9.43
N ALA A 362 -14.77 2.72 -8.46
CA ALA A 362 -15.47 4.02 -8.37
C ALA A 362 -15.23 4.94 -9.58
N LYS A 363 -14.07 4.86 -10.23
CA LYS A 363 -13.72 5.70 -11.39
C LYS A 363 -14.76 5.51 -12.50
N GLY A 364 -15.45 6.60 -12.86
CA GLY A 364 -16.48 6.61 -13.91
C GLY A 364 -17.73 5.77 -13.61
N LEU A 365 -17.98 5.41 -12.35
CA LEU A 365 -19.13 4.59 -11.94
C LEU A 365 -20.38 5.47 -11.82
N PRO A 366 -21.42 5.26 -12.69
CA PRO A 366 -22.68 5.96 -12.58
C PRO A 366 -23.54 5.42 -11.43
N ASP A 367 -24.39 6.26 -10.86
CA ASP A 367 -25.34 5.85 -9.82
C ASP A 367 -26.31 4.78 -10.32
N GLU A 368 -26.76 4.90 -11.56
CA GLU A 368 -27.66 3.95 -12.19
C GLU A 368 -27.07 2.53 -12.27
N VAL A 369 -25.75 2.39 -12.37
CA VAL A 369 -25.07 1.08 -12.32
C VAL A 369 -25.04 0.54 -10.90
N ILE A 370 -24.77 1.40 -9.89
CA ILE A 370 -24.85 1.01 -8.47
C ILE A 370 -26.27 0.51 -8.16
N GLU A 371 -27.28 1.28 -8.53
CA GLU A 371 -28.70 0.94 -8.34
C GLU A 371 -29.08 -0.37 -9.04
N ALA A 372 -28.62 -0.58 -10.27
CA ALA A 372 -28.89 -1.81 -11.00
C ALA A 372 -28.26 -3.03 -10.33
N GLY A 373 -27.03 -2.89 -9.79
CA GLY A 373 -26.36 -3.95 -9.04
C GLY A 373 -27.11 -4.30 -7.76
N ILE A 374 -27.51 -3.30 -6.97
CA ILE A 374 -28.29 -3.51 -5.75
C ILE A 374 -29.65 -4.14 -6.06
N ALA A 375 -30.36 -3.64 -7.04
CA ALA A 375 -31.67 -4.15 -7.45
C ALA A 375 -31.61 -5.60 -7.97
N SER A 376 -30.51 -6.03 -8.56
CA SER A 376 -30.30 -7.41 -9.01
C SER A 376 -30.11 -8.41 -7.86
N GLY A 377 -29.81 -7.93 -6.66
CA GLY A 377 -29.48 -8.75 -5.50
C GLY A 377 -28.07 -9.35 -5.56
N VAL A 378 -27.19 -8.84 -6.40
CA VAL A 378 -25.75 -9.12 -6.36
C VAL A 378 -25.11 -8.38 -5.18
N HIS A 379 -24.14 -9.00 -4.51
CA HIS A 379 -23.40 -8.36 -3.42
C HIS A 379 -22.41 -7.34 -4.02
N VAL A 380 -22.87 -6.10 -4.19
CA VAL A 380 -22.06 -4.99 -4.72
C VAL A 380 -21.27 -4.31 -3.63
N ARG A 381 -19.98 -4.13 -3.87
CA ARG A 381 -19.07 -3.29 -3.06
C ARG A 381 -18.41 -2.27 -3.97
N VAL A 382 -18.25 -1.03 -3.49
CA VAL A 382 -17.55 0.02 -4.24
C VAL A 382 -16.12 0.15 -3.74
N THR A 383 -15.14 0.08 -4.66
CA THR A 383 -13.73 0.23 -4.34
C THR A 383 -13.16 1.47 -4.98
N THR A 384 -12.50 2.31 -4.19
CA THR A 384 -11.94 3.58 -4.66
C THR A 384 -10.47 3.74 -4.26
N LYS A 385 -9.77 4.62 -4.97
CA LYS A 385 -8.40 4.99 -4.67
C LYS A 385 -8.32 5.86 -3.42
N TYR A 386 -7.22 5.72 -2.72
CA TYR A 386 -6.95 6.46 -1.49
C TYR A 386 -6.34 7.85 -1.78
N TRP A 387 -5.26 7.85 -2.51
CA TRP A 387 -4.54 9.05 -3.00
C TRP A 387 -4.35 8.96 -4.51
N MET A 388 -5.42 8.90 -5.26
CA MET A 388 -5.36 8.69 -6.70
C MET A 388 -4.46 7.49 -7.08
N GLU A 389 -3.41 7.74 -7.85
CA GLU A 389 -2.42 6.74 -8.28
C GLU A 389 -1.13 6.79 -7.43
N GLN A 390 -1.19 7.36 -6.23
CA GLN A 390 -0.04 7.64 -5.38
C GLN A 390 -0.23 7.07 -3.97
N MET A 391 0.88 6.79 -3.30
CA MET A 391 0.94 6.64 -1.86
C MET A 391 1.33 7.99 -1.26
N GLY A 392 0.33 8.77 -0.83
CA GLY A 392 0.52 10.04 -0.14
C GLY A 392 0.62 9.85 1.37
N MET A 393 -0.01 10.75 2.15
CA MET A 393 -0.05 10.63 3.60
C MET A 393 -1.02 9.52 4.06
N PRO A 394 -0.93 9.01 5.30
CA PRO A 394 -1.70 7.86 5.78
C PRO A 394 -3.16 8.20 6.18
N PHE A 395 -3.78 9.11 5.46
CA PHE A 395 -5.18 9.53 5.63
C PHE A 395 -5.73 9.98 4.26
N HIS A 396 -7.05 10.07 4.11
CA HIS A 396 -7.62 10.64 2.88
C HIS A 396 -7.18 12.09 2.73
N PRO A 397 -6.87 12.57 1.51
CA PRO A 397 -6.51 13.98 1.30
C PRO A 397 -7.55 14.89 1.93
N THR A 398 -7.10 15.92 2.67
CA THR A 398 -7.98 16.93 3.26
C THR A 398 -8.75 17.64 2.15
N HIS A 399 -8.04 18.02 1.09
CA HIS A 399 -8.62 18.58 -0.12
C HIS A 399 -7.72 18.31 -1.33
N ILE A 400 -8.29 17.83 -2.41
CA ILE A 400 -7.57 17.60 -3.67
C ILE A 400 -7.62 18.85 -4.55
N ASN A 401 -6.77 18.89 -5.59
CA ASN A 401 -6.73 20.00 -6.55
C ASN A 401 -8.11 20.23 -7.19
N PRO A 402 -8.59 21.49 -7.33
CA PRO A 402 -9.93 21.79 -7.82
C PRO A 402 -10.36 21.09 -9.12
N PRO A 403 -9.52 20.92 -10.15
CA PRO A 403 -9.90 20.19 -11.37
C PRO A 403 -10.29 18.74 -11.12
N ASP A 404 -9.78 18.13 -10.03
CA ASP A 404 -9.90 16.70 -9.75
C ASP A 404 -10.92 16.40 -8.66
N GLN A 405 -11.29 17.36 -7.83
CA GLN A 405 -12.17 17.13 -6.67
C GLN A 405 -13.59 16.71 -7.04
N ARG A 406 -14.09 17.11 -8.20
CA ARG A 406 -15.43 16.79 -8.70
C ARG A 406 -15.46 15.55 -9.57
N ASN A 407 -14.66 14.55 -9.20
CA ASN A 407 -14.48 13.37 -10.02
C ASN A 407 -14.25 12.13 -9.17
N ARG A 408 -15.13 11.12 -9.28
CA ARG A 408 -14.97 9.79 -8.64
C ARG A 408 -13.68 9.07 -9.05
N ARG A 409 -12.94 9.61 -9.99
CA ARG A 409 -11.68 9.05 -10.50
C ARG A 409 -10.58 9.04 -9.45
N HIS A 410 -10.52 10.05 -8.59
CA HIS A 410 -9.33 10.36 -7.81
C HIS A 410 -9.43 9.99 -6.34
N SER A 411 -10.62 9.91 -5.79
CA SER A 411 -10.88 9.51 -4.41
C SER A 411 -12.37 9.13 -4.26
N TYR A 412 -12.94 9.29 -3.08
CA TYR A 412 -14.33 8.91 -2.81
C TYR A 412 -15.38 9.87 -3.39
N ALA A 413 -15.01 11.11 -3.71
CA ALA A 413 -15.89 12.12 -4.29
C ALA A 413 -17.21 12.30 -3.48
N ASP A 414 -18.36 11.93 -4.05
CA ASP A 414 -19.69 11.99 -3.45
C ASP A 414 -20.22 10.62 -2.98
N LEU A 415 -19.37 9.60 -2.94
CA LEU A 415 -19.83 8.21 -2.71
C LEU A 415 -20.15 7.88 -1.25
N LEU A 416 -19.78 8.72 -0.27
CA LEU A 416 -19.96 8.43 1.16
C LEU A 416 -21.31 8.94 1.69
N ARG A 417 -22.37 8.81 0.90
CA ARG A 417 -23.70 9.27 1.23
C ARG A 417 -24.53 8.20 1.93
N TYR A 418 -25.43 8.67 2.77
CA TYR A 418 -26.40 7.86 3.51
C TYR A 418 -27.82 7.97 2.90
N PRO A 419 -28.70 6.98 3.09
CA PRO A 419 -28.40 5.73 3.83
C PRO A 419 -27.34 4.89 3.13
N GLN A 420 -26.47 4.19 3.92
CA GLN A 420 -25.43 3.34 3.36
C GLN A 420 -26.06 2.13 2.63
N ARG A 421 -25.89 2.08 1.33
CA ARG A 421 -26.46 1.04 0.46
C ARG A 421 -25.44 0.05 -0.08
N TYR A 422 -24.16 0.35 0.07
CA TYR A 422 -23.01 -0.46 -0.30
C TYR A 422 -21.88 -0.25 0.68
N LYS A 423 -20.93 -1.18 0.73
CA LYS A 423 -19.69 -1.01 1.49
C LYS A 423 -18.64 -0.32 0.64
N MET A 424 -17.81 0.50 1.28
CA MET A 424 -16.62 1.08 0.66
C MET A 424 -15.41 0.24 0.98
N HIS A 425 -14.53 0.05 -0.03
CA HIS A 425 -13.25 -0.61 0.11
C HIS A 425 -12.14 0.32 -0.36
N TRP A 426 -11.12 0.51 0.46
CA TRP A 426 -10.12 1.54 0.26
C TRP A 426 -8.88 0.98 -0.41
N ARG A 427 -8.49 1.59 -1.51
CA ARG A 427 -7.36 1.11 -2.28
C ARG A 427 -6.20 2.09 -2.25
N MET A 428 -5.06 1.64 -1.74
CA MET A 428 -3.82 2.39 -1.80
C MET A 428 -2.99 1.95 -3.01
N TRP A 429 -2.64 2.90 -3.85
CA TRP A 429 -1.72 2.68 -4.94
C TRP A 429 -0.31 3.12 -4.53
N ASN A 430 0.55 2.17 -4.23
CA ASN A 430 1.95 2.43 -3.88
C ASN A 430 2.90 2.32 -5.09
N GLY A 431 2.51 1.66 -6.17
CA GLY A 431 3.33 1.45 -7.37
C GLY A 431 3.72 2.71 -8.12
N GLY A 432 3.12 3.87 -7.78
CA GLY A 432 3.56 5.19 -8.27
C GLY A 432 4.59 5.87 -7.39
N THR A 433 4.67 5.47 -6.14
CA THR A 433 5.47 6.15 -5.12
C THR A 433 6.61 5.27 -4.63
N ALA A 434 6.32 4.04 -4.23
CA ALA A 434 7.30 3.05 -3.78
C ALA A 434 7.30 1.86 -4.75
N ARG A 435 8.18 1.87 -5.76
CA ARG A 435 8.24 0.87 -6.82
C ARG A 435 9.37 -0.12 -6.67
N VAL A 436 10.54 0.35 -6.22
CA VAL A 436 11.81 -0.35 -6.28
C VAL A 436 12.46 -0.47 -4.93
N LEU A 437 12.54 0.65 -4.17
CA LEU A 437 13.22 0.70 -2.88
C LEU A 437 12.40 0.01 -1.79
N VAL A 438 13.10 -0.55 -0.79
CA VAL A 438 12.44 -1.11 0.39
C VAL A 438 11.64 -0.04 1.12
N TRP A 439 10.49 -0.45 1.65
CA TRP A 439 9.59 0.42 2.38
C TRP A 439 8.93 -0.34 3.53
N GLY A 440 8.71 0.33 4.66
CA GLY A 440 7.96 -0.18 5.79
C GLY A 440 8.02 0.82 6.93
N ASP A 441 6.84 1.37 7.29
CA ASP A 441 6.66 2.29 8.41
C ASP A 441 5.44 1.86 9.21
N PRO A 442 5.62 1.35 10.46
CA PRO A 442 4.52 0.91 11.30
C PRO A 442 3.54 2.02 11.67
N ASP A 443 4.02 3.25 11.89
CA ASP A 443 3.13 4.37 12.21
C ASP A 443 2.26 4.76 11.03
N TYR A 444 2.86 4.86 9.85
CA TYR A 444 2.12 5.07 8.61
C TYR A 444 1.04 3.99 8.39
N ALA A 445 1.43 2.71 8.48
CA ALA A 445 0.50 1.60 8.25
C ALA A 445 -0.65 1.60 9.25
N ARG A 446 -0.38 1.88 10.53
CA ARG A 446 -1.42 2.01 11.58
C ARG A 446 -2.41 3.11 11.25
N ARG A 447 -1.95 4.33 11.00
CA ARG A 447 -2.78 5.49 10.67
C ARG A 447 -3.59 5.27 9.38
N PHE A 448 -2.98 4.65 8.38
CA PHE A 448 -3.70 4.26 7.15
C PHE A 448 -4.85 3.30 7.46
N VAL A 449 -4.58 2.24 8.21
CA VAL A 449 -5.59 1.24 8.56
C VAL A 449 -6.73 1.86 9.37
N GLU A 450 -6.42 2.71 10.35
CA GLU A 450 -7.42 3.44 11.14
C GLU A 450 -8.32 4.30 10.25
N SER A 451 -7.76 4.97 9.25
CA SER A 451 -8.51 5.81 8.31
C SER A 451 -9.45 5.02 7.39
N THR A 452 -9.23 3.71 7.21
CA THR A 452 -10.12 2.85 6.40
C THR A 452 -11.49 2.62 7.04
N ARG A 453 -11.68 3.04 8.29
CA ARG A 453 -12.99 3.02 8.97
C ARG A 453 -13.94 4.12 8.51
N LEU A 454 -13.47 5.08 7.72
CA LEU A 454 -14.36 6.09 7.14
C LEU A 454 -15.52 5.41 6.39
N TYR A 455 -16.74 5.84 6.65
CA TYR A 455 -18.00 5.29 6.09
C TYR A 455 -18.17 3.78 6.41
N ASP A 456 -17.78 3.33 7.60
CA ASP A 456 -17.78 1.91 8.00
C ASP A 456 -17.13 1.00 6.94
N GLY A 457 -15.97 1.43 6.44
CA GLY A 457 -15.23 0.77 5.36
C GLY A 457 -14.94 -0.71 5.61
N ASP A 458 -14.98 -1.49 4.52
CA ASP A 458 -14.88 -2.95 4.53
C ASP A 458 -13.41 -3.46 4.46
N GLY A 459 -12.45 -2.59 4.65
CA GLY A 459 -11.03 -2.90 4.61
C GLY A 459 -10.29 -2.23 3.46
N PHE A 460 -9.17 -2.81 3.06
CA PHE A 460 -8.27 -2.19 2.10
C PHE A 460 -7.62 -3.18 1.13
N GLU A 461 -7.16 -2.62 0.00
CA GLU A 461 -6.31 -3.27 -0.99
C GLU A 461 -5.05 -2.42 -1.20
N ILE A 462 -3.87 -3.04 -1.06
CA ILE A 462 -2.59 -2.44 -1.44
C ILE A 462 -1.99 -3.19 -2.63
N ASN A 463 -1.27 -2.51 -3.52
CA ASN A 463 -0.49 -3.22 -4.53
C ASN A 463 0.73 -3.89 -3.91
N GLU A 464 1.13 -5.01 -4.46
CA GLU A 464 2.47 -5.53 -4.19
C GLU A 464 3.55 -4.52 -4.67
N PRO A 465 4.71 -4.44 -4.04
CA PRO A 465 5.88 -3.80 -4.63
C PRO A 465 6.21 -4.43 -5.99
N LEU A 466 6.82 -3.65 -6.90
CA LEU A 466 7.12 -4.07 -8.28
C LEU A 466 5.90 -4.36 -9.18
N CYS A 467 4.69 -4.00 -8.76
CA CYS A 467 3.47 -4.27 -9.55
C CYS A 467 3.49 -3.70 -10.97
N THR A 468 4.33 -2.68 -11.25
CA THR A 468 4.49 -2.07 -12.57
C THR A 468 5.72 -2.57 -13.33
N LYS A 469 6.46 -3.54 -12.78
CA LYS A 469 7.63 -4.13 -13.43
C LYS A 469 7.26 -4.70 -14.81
N MET A 470 8.07 -4.42 -15.82
CA MET A 470 7.86 -4.81 -17.22
C MET A 470 6.62 -4.21 -17.91
N GLN A 471 5.91 -3.28 -17.28
CA GLN A 471 4.80 -2.60 -17.94
C GLN A 471 5.27 -1.88 -19.21
N ALA A 472 4.47 -1.95 -20.28
CA ALA A 472 4.74 -1.39 -21.59
C ALA A 472 6.06 -1.87 -22.25
N GLN A 473 6.57 -3.01 -21.81
CA GLN A 473 7.65 -3.75 -22.49
C GLN A 473 7.06 -4.87 -23.35
N ALA A 474 7.84 -5.37 -24.32
CA ALA A 474 7.41 -6.49 -25.16
C ALA A 474 7.08 -7.72 -24.30
N HIS A 475 6.03 -8.45 -24.66
CA HIS A 475 5.50 -9.57 -23.88
C HIS A 475 6.32 -10.87 -23.93
N ASP A 476 7.31 -10.91 -24.81
CA ASP A 476 8.29 -12.01 -24.98
C ASP A 476 9.67 -11.64 -24.43
N LEU A 477 9.85 -10.41 -23.97
CA LEU A 477 11.10 -9.96 -23.38
C LEU A 477 11.32 -10.60 -22.00
N LYS A 478 12.46 -11.28 -21.83
CA LYS A 478 12.83 -11.86 -20.54
C LYS A 478 12.79 -10.78 -19.44
N PRO A 479 12.11 -11.03 -18.32
CA PRO A 479 12.13 -10.11 -17.19
C PRO A 479 13.56 -9.89 -16.67
N PHE A 480 13.88 -8.63 -16.36
CA PHE A 480 15.15 -8.27 -15.75
C PHE A 480 15.16 -8.65 -14.27
N ASP A 481 16.33 -8.94 -13.72
CA ASP A 481 16.54 -9.03 -12.27
C ASP A 481 16.68 -7.62 -11.70
N LEU A 482 16.05 -7.34 -10.57
CA LEU A 482 16.07 -6.02 -9.93
C LEU A 482 17.50 -5.63 -9.50
N LEU A 483 18.20 -6.56 -8.85
CA LEU A 483 19.57 -6.39 -8.40
C LEU A 483 20.56 -7.15 -9.27
N ASN A 484 21.72 -6.59 -9.45
CA ASN A 484 22.83 -7.30 -10.06
C ASN A 484 23.16 -8.58 -9.27
N ALA A 485 23.52 -9.65 -9.97
CA ALA A 485 23.65 -11.00 -9.42
C ALA A 485 24.53 -11.09 -8.17
N LYS A 486 25.60 -10.28 -8.08
CA LYS A 486 26.51 -10.27 -6.93
C LYS A 486 25.85 -9.76 -5.64
N TYR A 487 24.77 -8.96 -5.75
CA TYR A 487 24.05 -8.40 -4.61
C TYR A 487 22.76 -9.15 -4.30
N ARG A 488 22.28 -9.99 -5.21
CA ARG A 488 21.05 -10.74 -5.01
C ARG A 488 21.20 -11.72 -3.83
N TYR A 489 20.24 -11.64 -2.88
CA TYR A 489 20.19 -12.41 -1.64
C TYR A 489 18.87 -13.18 -1.46
N TYR A 490 17.93 -13.03 -2.38
CA TYR A 490 16.61 -13.65 -2.39
C TYR A 490 16.45 -14.60 -3.60
N ASP A 491 15.56 -15.57 -3.46
CA ASP A 491 15.14 -16.41 -4.59
C ASP A 491 14.05 -15.73 -5.40
N TYR A 492 13.11 -15.09 -4.71
CA TYR A 492 11.99 -14.35 -5.29
C TYR A 492 12.00 -12.90 -4.83
N GLU A 493 11.75 -11.98 -5.74
CA GLU A 493 11.87 -10.52 -5.49
C GLU A 493 10.95 -10.00 -4.36
N PHE A 494 9.79 -10.63 -4.13
CA PHE A 494 8.89 -10.21 -3.06
C PHE A 494 9.53 -10.39 -1.67
N GLU A 495 10.44 -11.31 -1.49
CA GLU A 495 11.13 -11.59 -0.21
C GLU A 495 11.94 -10.39 0.28
N ARG A 496 12.34 -9.51 -0.64
CA ARG A 496 13.00 -8.24 -0.34
C ARG A 496 12.09 -7.28 0.43
N TYR A 497 10.78 -7.34 0.18
CA TYR A 497 9.78 -6.40 0.72
C TYR A 497 9.05 -6.95 1.95
N TRP A 498 9.67 -7.87 2.68
CA TRP A 498 9.07 -8.55 3.82
C TRP A 498 8.44 -7.58 4.83
N HIS A 499 9.11 -6.45 5.14
CA HIS A 499 8.62 -5.50 6.12
C HIS A 499 7.42 -4.68 5.62
N PHE A 500 7.34 -4.39 4.32
CA PHE A 500 6.15 -3.81 3.70
C PHE A 500 4.90 -4.68 3.95
N PHE A 501 4.98 -5.96 3.65
CA PHE A 501 3.87 -6.88 3.89
C PHE A 501 3.58 -7.03 5.39
N GLN A 502 4.62 -7.09 6.21
CA GLN A 502 4.48 -7.26 7.65
C GLN A 502 3.69 -6.11 8.28
N VAL A 503 4.05 -4.85 8.02
CA VAL A 503 3.38 -3.71 8.66
C VAL A 503 1.95 -3.55 8.19
N PHE A 504 1.67 -3.65 6.89
CA PHE A 504 0.29 -3.51 6.40
C PHE A 504 -0.61 -4.66 6.84
N GLY A 505 -0.12 -5.89 6.79
CA GLY A 505 -0.93 -7.05 7.14
C GLY A 505 -1.17 -7.15 8.65
N ARG A 506 -0.11 -7.08 9.47
CA ARG A 506 -0.21 -7.22 10.94
C ARG A 506 -0.97 -6.05 11.56
N LEU A 507 -0.69 -4.81 11.18
CA LEU A 507 -1.43 -3.64 11.67
C LEU A 507 -2.83 -3.54 11.07
N GLY A 508 -3.04 -4.05 9.86
CA GLY A 508 -4.36 -4.21 9.28
C GLY A 508 -5.26 -5.13 10.08
N TYR A 509 -4.69 -6.19 10.64
CA TYR A 509 -5.40 -7.08 11.53
C TYR A 509 -5.57 -6.47 12.94
N ASN A 510 -4.50 -5.94 13.53
CA ASN A 510 -4.53 -5.30 14.84
C ASN A 510 -3.63 -4.05 14.87
N PRO A 511 -4.20 -2.82 14.85
CA PRO A 511 -3.40 -1.59 14.93
C PRO A 511 -2.54 -1.48 16.19
N ALA A 512 -2.87 -2.22 17.25
CA ALA A 512 -2.10 -2.30 18.49
C ALA A 512 -1.02 -3.40 18.47
N THR A 513 -0.72 -3.99 17.31
CA THR A 513 0.37 -4.99 17.19
C THR A 513 1.65 -4.45 17.81
N PRO A 514 2.27 -5.18 18.75
CA PRO A 514 3.48 -4.71 19.42
C PRO A 514 4.69 -4.66 18.49
N ALA A 515 5.58 -3.70 18.70
CA ALA A 515 6.79 -3.49 17.90
C ALA A 515 7.71 -4.72 17.87
N GLU A 516 7.68 -5.54 18.92
CA GLU A 516 8.41 -6.81 19.03
C GLU A 516 8.27 -7.68 17.75
N VAL A 517 7.11 -7.67 17.10
CA VAL A 517 6.84 -8.51 15.91
C VAL A 517 7.80 -8.23 14.76
N TRP A 518 8.16 -6.97 14.53
CA TRP A 518 9.14 -6.61 13.50
C TRP A 518 10.55 -6.43 14.07
N GLU A 519 10.72 -6.02 15.32
CA GLU A 519 12.03 -5.89 15.95
C GLU A 519 12.80 -7.22 15.98
N GLN A 520 12.12 -8.31 16.30
CA GLN A 520 12.71 -9.67 16.25
C GLN A 520 13.19 -10.03 14.83
N GLU A 521 12.43 -9.66 13.79
CA GLU A 521 12.81 -9.93 12.41
C GLU A 521 14.00 -9.09 11.96
N PHE A 522 14.06 -7.81 12.36
CA PHE A 522 15.25 -6.96 12.11
C PHE A 522 16.50 -7.51 12.81
N GLN A 523 16.38 -7.96 14.06
CA GLN A 523 17.49 -8.54 14.78
C GLN A 523 17.95 -9.87 14.16
N ARG A 524 17.02 -10.70 13.73
CA ARG A 524 17.31 -11.98 13.05
C ARG A 524 18.05 -11.76 11.73
N ARG A 525 17.67 -10.76 10.93
CA ARG A 525 18.24 -10.49 9.59
C ARG A 525 19.55 -9.73 9.66
N PHE A 526 19.65 -8.76 10.54
CA PHE A 526 20.75 -7.78 10.57
C PHE A 526 21.61 -7.88 11.83
N GLY A 527 21.32 -8.82 12.73
CA GLY A 527 22.00 -8.97 14.01
C GLY A 527 21.41 -8.10 15.14
N ALA A 528 21.63 -8.54 16.37
CA ALA A 528 21.05 -7.92 17.56
C ALA A 528 21.43 -6.44 17.74
N GLU A 529 22.64 -6.04 17.31
CA GLU A 529 23.12 -4.68 17.46
C GLU A 529 22.81 -3.78 16.26
N ALA A 530 22.97 -4.27 15.03
CA ALA A 530 22.73 -3.49 13.82
C ALA A 530 21.22 -3.41 13.46
N GLY A 531 20.44 -4.47 13.73
CA GLY A 531 19.02 -4.56 13.41
C GLY A 531 18.19 -3.38 13.88
N PRO A 532 18.29 -2.95 15.14
CA PRO A 532 17.53 -1.78 15.65
C PRO A 532 17.84 -0.48 14.90
N HIS A 533 19.07 -0.28 14.45
CA HIS A 533 19.47 0.89 13.68
C HIS A 533 18.91 0.83 12.25
N VAL A 534 18.96 -0.35 11.61
CA VAL A 534 18.34 -0.56 10.29
C VAL A 534 16.83 -0.31 10.36
N ALA A 535 16.14 -0.80 11.41
CA ALA A 535 14.72 -0.56 11.62
C ALA A 535 14.38 0.93 11.69
N LYS A 536 15.09 1.68 12.55
CA LYS A 536 14.89 3.13 12.70
C LYS A 536 15.15 3.88 11.39
N ALA A 537 16.23 3.52 10.69
CA ALA A 537 16.56 4.13 9.40
C ALA A 537 15.46 3.87 8.37
N LEU A 538 14.95 2.62 8.28
CA LEU A 538 13.91 2.24 7.32
C LEU A 538 12.57 2.92 7.64
N HIS A 539 12.14 2.93 8.89
CA HIS A 539 10.90 3.60 9.29
C HIS A 539 10.98 5.09 8.95
N ARG A 540 12.11 5.72 9.22
CA ARG A 540 12.30 7.14 8.92
C ARG A 540 12.38 7.42 7.41
N ALA A 541 13.08 6.57 6.66
CA ALA A 541 13.21 6.66 5.21
C ALA A 541 11.87 6.46 4.49
N SER A 542 11.01 5.60 5.03
CA SER A 542 9.68 5.32 4.47
C SER A 542 8.75 6.54 4.46
N ALA A 543 8.99 7.55 5.30
CA ALA A 543 8.21 8.79 5.31
C ALA A 543 8.58 9.76 4.17
N VAL A 544 9.73 9.58 3.51
CA VAL A 544 10.25 10.51 2.47
C VAL A 544 9.32 10.59 1.26
N LEU A 545 8.97 9.43 0.69
CA LEU A 545 8.17 9.39 -0.55
C LEU A 545 6.75 9.91 -0.37
N PRO A 546 6.00 9.53 0.68
CA PRO A 546 4.68 10.09 0.95
C PRO A 546 4.70 11.60 1.13
N ARG A 547 5.73 12.14 1.79
CA ARG A 547 5.89 13.58 1.99
C ARG A 547 6.14 14.32 0.68
N ILE A 548 6.97 13.78 -0.21
CA ILE A 548 7.19 14.33 -1.55
C ILE A 548 5.87 14.38 -2.32
N VAL A 549 5.10 13.32 -2.29
CA VAL A 549 3.79 13.25 -2.96
C VAL A 549 2.82 14.29 -2.40
N ALA A 550 2.73 14.40 -1.08
CA ALA A 550 1.78 15.31 -0.45
C ALA A 550 2.14 16.78 -0.66
N ALA A 551 3.42 17.14 -0.61
CA ALA A 551 3.88 18.54 -0.56
C ALA A 551 4.30 19.12 -1.91
N CYS A 552 4.88 18.33 -2.82
CA CYS A 552 5.48 18.85 -4.06
C CYS A 552 5.26 17.98 -5.31
N TYR A 553 4.30 17.06 -5.26
CA TYR A 553 3.95 16.19 -6.37
C TYR A 553 2.47 16.36 -6.74
N PRO A 554 2.11 16.73 -7.97
CA PRO A 554 0.72 16.99 -8.33
C PRO A 554 -0.13 15.73 -8.22
N TYR A 555 -1.32 15.86 -7.62
CA TYR A 555 -2.30 14.79 -7.46
C TYR A 555 -2.66 14.08 -8.77
N LYS A 556 -2.74 14.82 -9.85
CA LYS A 556 -3.07 14.33 -11.20
C LYS A 556 -1.94 13.58 -11.91
N LEU A 557 -0.75 13.45 -11.31
CA LEU A 557 0.32 12.67 -11.92
C LEU A 557 0.07 11.18 -11.77
N PHE A 558 0.00 10.49 -12.90
CA PHE A 558 -0.16 9.05 -12.95
C PHE A 558 1.17 8.35 -12.74
N PRO A 559 1.25 7.37 -11.86
CA PRO A 559 2.48 6.61 -11.62
C PRO A 559 3.01 5.90 -12.85
N MET A 560 2.13 5.51 -13.77
CA MET A 560 2.52 4.77 -14.97
C MET A 560 2.93 5.64 -16.16
N THR A 561 2.63 6.92 -16.08
CA THR A 561 2.92 7.87 -17.16
C THR A 561 3.84 9.00 -16.74
N ARG A 562 3.78 9.41 -15.49
CA ARG A 562 4.52 10.59 -14.99
C ARG A 562 4.94 10.48 -13.51
N GLY A 563 4.47 9.50 -12.78
CA GLY A 563 4.67 9.41 -11.34
C GLY A 563 5.63 8.29 -10.95
N TRP A 564 6.89 8.62 -10.68
CA TRP A 564 7.85 7.72 -10.05
C TRP A 564 8.69 8.51 -9.04
N ALA A 565 8.14 8.65 -7.82
CA ALA A 565 8.70 9.53 -6.79
C ALA A 565 10.11 9.14 -6.34
N GLU A 566 10.48 7.86 -6.41
CA GLU A 566 11.83 7.38 -6.05
C GLU A 566 12.91 7.86 -7.03
N LYS A 567 12.56 8.09 -8.28
CA LYS A 567 13.53 8.30 -9.35
C LYS A 567 13.31 9.60 -10.15
N GLN A 568 12.05 9.98 -10.36
CA GLN A 568 11.74 11.09 -11.23
C GLN A 568 11.84 12.44 -10.53
N PRO A 569 12.76 13.34 -10.93
CA PRO A 569 12.98 14.63 -10.27
C PRO A 569 11.97 15.72 -10.68
N LEU A 570 10.88 15.39 -11.35
CA LEU A 570 9.85 16.29 -11.85
C LEU A 570 10.33 17.31 -12.91
N GLY A 571 11.34 16.96 -13.69
CA GLY A 571 11.87 17.79 -14.78
C GLY A 571 12.91 18.83 -14.31
N ASP A 572 13.16 19.85 -15.15
CA ASP A 572 13.99 20.99 -14.82
C ASP A 572 13.37 21.88 -13.73
N LEU A 573 14.13 22.84 -13.19
CA LEU A 573 13.65 23.73 -12.14
C LEU A 573 12.41 24.54 -12.53
N PRO A 574 12.30 25.15 -13.74
CA PRO A 574 11.10 25.85 -14.16
C PRO A 574 9.84 24.99 -14.13
N LYS A 575 9.94 23.71 -14.48
CA LYS A 575 8.82 22.76 -14.43
C LYS A 575 8.53 22.31 -12.99
N TYR A 576 9.55 22.02 -12.22
CA TYR A 576 9.40 21.67 -10.81
C TYR A 576 8.75 22.80 -10.01
N ALA A 577 9.12 24.04 -10.27
CA ALA A 577 8.58 25.23 -9.60
C ALA A 577 7.08 25.48 -9.87
N GLN A 578 6.48 24.78 -10.85
CA GLN A 578 5.05 24.79 -11.11
C GLN A 578 4.29 23.69 -10.40
N ALA A 579 4.99 22.78 -9.69
CA ALA A 579 4.34 21.71 -8.98
C ALA A 579 3.55 22.23 -7.78
N GLU A 580 2.37 21.67 -7.62
CA GLU A 580 1.53 21.85 -6.45
C GLU A 580 1.56 20.59 -5.60
N GLY A 581 1.30 20.70 -4.30
CA GLY A 581 1.07 19.54 -3.47
C GLY A 581 -0.20 18.79 -3.86
N SER A 582 -0.29 17.54 -3.47
CA SER A 582 -1.48 16.71 -3.69
C SER A 582 -2.60 17.00 -2.69
N ASP A 583 -2.30 17.56 -1.53
CA ASP A 583 -3.27 18.06 -0.55
C ASP A 583 -3.13 19.58 -0.40
N VAL A 584 -3.94 20.31 -1.17
CA VAL A 584 -3.87 21.77 -1.26
C VAL A 584 -4.42 22.50 -0.04
N ALA A 585 -5.13 21.80 0.87
CA ALA A 585 -5.56 22.37 2.13
C ALA A 585 -4.48 22.30 3.22
N GLN A 586 -3.54 21.34 3.12
CA GLN A 586 -2.49 21.13 4.11
C GLN A 586 -1.16 21.79 3.70
N PHE A 587 -0.85 21.83 2.40
CA PHE A 587 0.45 22.29 1.90
C PHE A 587 0.31 23.51 0.99
N ALA A 588 1.05 24.56 1.29
CA ALA A 588 1.17 25.72 0.42
C ALA A 588 2.03 25.38 -0.81
N SER A 589 1.63 25.85 -2.00
CA SER A 589 2.42 25.71 -3.21
C SER A 589 3.64 26.64 -3.20
N PHE A 590 4.60 26.40 -4.10
CA PHE A 590 5.75 27.26 -4.27
C PHE A 590 5.35 28.68 -4.71
N ASP A 591 4.29 28.79 -5.50
CA ASP A 591 3.77 30.05 -5.98
C ASP A 591 3.04 30.84 -4.90
N GLU A 592 2.20 30.16 -4.09
CA GLU A 592 1.56 30.72 -2.90
C GLU A 592 2.59 31.23 -1.89
N GLU A 593 3.66 30.47 -1.66
CA GLU A 593 4.76 30.89 -0.78
C GLU A 593 5.47 32.13 -1.30
N ALA A 594 5.79 32.16 -2.60
CA ALA A 594 6.43 33.32 -3.22
C ALA A 594 5.56 34.57 -3.13
N GLU A 595 4.26 34.45 -3.35
CA GLU A 595 3.30 35.56 -3.17
C GLU A 595 3.26 36.05 -1.74
N ASN A 596 3.14 35.14 -0.75
CA ASN A 596 3.14 35.51 0.67
C ASN A 596 4.43 36.20 1.10
N LEU A 597 5.57 35.75 0.56
CA LEU A 597 6.88 36.39 0.84
C LEU A 597 6.97 37.80 0.23
N LEU A 598 6.34 38.06 -0.89
CA LEU A 598 6.34 39.39 -1.54
C LEU A 598 5.36 40.35 -0.87
N THR A 599 4.14 39.88 -0.59
CA THR A 599 3.03 40.72 -0.12
C THR A 599 2.93 40.83 1.41
N GLY A 600 3.58 39.92 2.15
CA GLY A 600 3.35 39.76 3.57
C GLY A 600 2.07 38.96 3.89
N GLY A 601 1.58 38.20 2.91
CA GLY A 601 0.45 37.28 3.10
C GLY A 601 0.76 36.18 4.11
N GLU A 602 -0.29 35.59 4.68
CA GLU A 602 -0.21 34.61 5.76
C GLU A 602 -0.97 33.34 5.41
N THR A 603 -0.46 32.20 5.84
CA THR A 603 -1.13 30.89 5.68
C THR A 603 -0.91 30.01 6.91
N ALA A 604 -1.95 29.24 7.29
CA ALA A 604 -1.84 28.22 8.33
C ALA A 604 -1.30 26.89 7.79
N LYS A 605 -1.20 26.74 6.47
CA LYS A 605 -0.71 25.52 5.81
C LYS A 605 0.78 25.28 6.11
N VAL A 606 1.20 24.04 5.94
CA VAL A 606 2.63 23.70 5.94
C VAL A 606 3.30 24.38 4.74
N ARG A 607 4.22 25.27 5.03
CA ARG A 607 4.92 26.06 4.01
C ARG A 607 6.09 25.30 3.40
N PRO A 608 6.48 25.59 2.14
CA PRO A 608 7.66 25.01 1.50
C PRO A 608 8.95 25.04 2.34
N PRO A 609 9.33 26.13 3.03
CA PRO A 609 10.49 26.14 3.93
C PRO A 609 10.39 25.13 5.09
N GLN A 610 9.20 24.86 5.62
CA GLN A 610 9.00 23.85 6.66
C GLN A 610 9.21 22.44 6.09
N THR A 611 8.64 22.14 4.91
CA THR A 611 8.86 20.86 4.22
C THR A 611 10.34 20.65 3.88
N SER A 612 11.03 21.70 3.43
CA SER A 612 12.46 21.66 3.15
C SER A 612 13.30 21.31 4.39
N ARG A 613 13.05 21.97 5.52
CA ARG A 613 13.73 21.65 6.80
C ARG A 613 13.43 20.24 7.29
N TRP A 614 12.16 19.81 7.19
CA TRP A 614 11.74 18.45 7.53
C TRP A 614 12.53 17.41 6.72
N LEU A 615 12.62 17.58 5.40
CA LEU A 615 13.39 16.69 4.53
C LEU A 615 14.89 16.70 4.85
N ALA A 616 15.47 17.88 5.16
CA ALA A 616 16.86 17.98 5.58
C ALA A 616 17.11 17.20 6.87
N LYS A 617 16.22 17.34 7.86
CA LYS A 617 16.30 16.61 9.13
C LYS A 617 16.19 15.10 8.92
N VAL A 618 15.21 14.66 8.16
CA VAL A 618 15.00 13.24 7.82
C VAL A 618 16.21 12.64 7.13
N SER A 619 16.79 13.35 6.16
CA SER A 619 18.03 12.92 5.49
C SER A 619 19.17 12.68 6.49
N GLN A 620 19.37 13.59 7.45
CA GLN A 620 20.40 13.45 8.48
C GLN A 620 20.13 12.29 9.45
N GLU A 621 18.87 12.12 9.88
CA GLU A 621 18.45 11.03 10.75
C GLU A 621 18.71 9.66 10.12
N ILE A 622 18.32 9.49 8.85
CA ILE A 622 18.59 8.26 8.09
C ILE A 622 20.10 8.00 8.01
N ALA A 623 20.88 8.98 7.59
CA ALA A 623 22.33 8.85 7.45
C ALA A 623 23.02 8.50 8.78
N SER A 624 22.56 9.08 9.89
CA SER A 624 23.07 8.78 11.23
C SER A 624 22.80 7.34 11.66
N GLU A 625 21.58 6.86 11.46
CA GLU A 625 21.21 5.48 11.82
C GLU A 625 21.89 4.47 10.89
N VAL A 626 22.05 4.76 9.60
CA VAL A 626 22.82 3.93 8.67
C VAL A 626 24.28 3.82 9.12
N ALA A 627 24.93 4.93 9.44
CA ALA A 627 26.31 4.91 9.92
C ALA A 627 26.47 4.14 11.25
N ALA A 628 25.46 4.19 12.13
CA ALA A 628 25.45 3.40 13.35
C ALA A 628 25.25 1.90 13.06
N ALA A 629 24.41 1.54 12.11
CA ALA A 629 24.20 0.16 11.68
C ALA A 629 25.46 -0.44 11.06
N GLU A 630 26.14 0.32 10.17
CA GLU A 630 27.38 -0.12 9.51
C GLU A 630 28.49 -0.42 10.52
N LYS A 631 28.63 0.37 11.57
CA LYS A 631 29.63 0.13 12.63
C LYS A 631 29.38 -1.14 13.43
N LYS A 632 28.17 -1.66 13.41
CA LYS A 632 27.71 -2.79 14.22
C LYS A 632 27.39 -4.02 13.37
N ALA A 633 27.44 -3.91 12.05
CA ALA A 633 27.27 -5.02 11.13
C ALA A 633 28.46 -6.00 11.20
N GLY A 634 28.20 -7.26 10.90
CA GLY A 634 29.26 -8.28 10.78
C GLY A 634 30.26 -7.95 9.66
N ASP A 635 31.45 -8.50 9.72
CA ASP A 635 32.50 -8.31 8.71
C ASP A 635 32.84 -9.65 8.04
N PRO A 636 32.59 -9.82 6.71
CA PRO A 636 31.89 -8.89 5.84
C PRO A 636 30.36 -8.85 6.10
N PRO A 637 29.72 -7.70 5.89
CA PRO A 637 28.28 -7.59 6.07
C PRO A 637 27.51 -8.43 5.01
N GLY A 638 26.38 -9.01 5.40
CA GLY A 638 25.53 -9.81 4.53
C GLY A 638 24.97 -9.02 3.35
N LYS A 639 24.67 -9.68 2.23
CA LYS A 639 24.15 -9.03 1.01
C LYS A 639 22.83 -8.28 1.24
N GLU A 640 21.95 -8.80 2.08
CA GLU A 640 20.69 -8.13 2.44
C GLU A 640 20.97 -6.81 3.15
N PHE A 641 21.89 -6.80 4.12
CA PHE A 641 22.32 -5.59 4.80
C PHE A 641 22.90 -4.56 3.81
N GLN A 642 23.85 -4.98 2.95
CA GLN A 642 24.44 -4.09 1.95
C GLN A 642 23.40 -3.46 1.02
N SER A 643 22.48 -4.27 0.49
CA SER A 643 21.40 -3.78 -0.40
C SER A 643 20.43 -2.85 0.33
N THR A 644 20.09 -3.15 1.59
CA THR A 644 19.20 -2.30 2.40
C THR A 644 19.85 -0.95 2.70
N VAL A 645 21.12 -0.94 3.05
CA VAL A 645 21.88 0.30 3.29
C VAL A 645 21.95 1.16 2.02
N VAL A 646 22.09 0.56 0.85
CA VAL A 646 22.04 1.31 -0.42
C VAL A 646 20.70 2.00 -0.60
N ASP A 647 19.58 1.30 -0.37
CA ASP A 647 18.24 1.91 -0.46
C ASP A 647 18.07 3.07 0.52
N LEU A 648 18.51 2.87 1.76
CA LEU A 648 18.43 3.92 2.79
C LEU A 648 19.26 5.15 2.41
N ASN A 649 20.45 4.95 1.84
CA ASN A 649 21.30 6.03 1.34
C ASN A 649 20.69 6.74 0.12
N ILE A 650 20.02 6.00 -0.79
CA ILE A 650 19.26 6.60 -1.89
C ILE A 650 18.15 7.49 -1.34
N LEU A 651 17.34 6.98 -0.40
CA LEU A 651 16.22 7.74 0.20
C LEU A 651 16.73 8.96 1.02
N SER A 652 17.82 8.81 1.74
CA SER A 652 18.47 9.93 2.44
C SER A 652 18.88 11.04 1.47
N ASN A 653 19.56 10.70 0.37
CA ASN A 653 19.99 11.68 -0.62
C ASN A 653 18.83 12.24 -1.46
N LEU A 654 17.75 11.47 -1.68
CA LEU A 654 16.52 11.95 -2.28
C LEU A 654 15.85 13.02 -1.40
N ALA A 655 15.81 12.79 -0.08
CA ALA A 655 15.33 13.80 0.87
C ALA A 655 16.24 15.05 0.86
N ALA A 656 17.55 14.88 0.83
CA ALA A 656 18.51 15.98 0.68
C ALA A 656 18.30 16.78 -0.62
N PHE A 657 18.06 16.09 -1.74
CA PHE A 657 17.76 16.70 -3.03
C PHE A 657 16.53 17.62 -2.96
N HIS A 658 15.39 17.10 -2.50
CA HIS A 658 14.18 17.91 -2.38
C HIS A 658 14.31 19.00 -1.33
N SER A 659 15.07 18.79 -0.24
CA SER A 659 15.32 19.83 0.75
C SER A 659 16.03 21.06 0.17
N ARG A 660 16.78 20.93 -0.91
CA ARG A 660 17.47 22.01 -1.61
C ARG A 660 16.68 22.53 -2.81
N ARG A 661 15.95 21.65 -3.50
CA ARG A 661 15.18 22.03 -4.68
C ARG A 661 13.93 22.83 -4.34
N ILE A 662 13.31 22.57 -3.19
CA ILE A 662 12.15 23.33 -2.72
C ILE A 662 12.45 24.82 -2.58
N PRO A 663 13.48 25.27 -1.86
CA PRO A 663 13.82 26.70 -1.82
C PRO A 663 14.26 27.25 -3.18
N ALA A 664 14.92 26.44 -4.03
CA ALA A 664 15.19 26.84 -5.42
C ALA A 664 13.90 27.17 -6.19
N ALA A 665 12.87 26.33 -6.04
CA ALA A 665 11.58 26.55 -6.67
C ALA A 665 10.87 27.82 -6.17
N VAL A 666 10.88 28.05 -4.85
CA VAL A 666 10.33 29.30 -4.27
C VAL A 666 11.06 30.53 -4.78
N ALA A 667 12.40 30.50 -4.77
CA ALA A 667 13.20 31.60 -5.30
C ALA A 667 12.97 31.84 -6.80
N TYR A 668 12.81 30.76 -7.58
CA TYR A 668 12.44 30.87 -9.01
C TYR A 668 11.06 31.50 -9.20
N ARG A 669 10.06 31.13 -8.38
CA ARG A 669 8.74 31.77 -8.41
C ARG A 669 8.79 33.24 -7.96
N LEU A 670 9.64 33.59 -6.98
CA LEU A 670 9.91 34.99 -6.64
C LEU A 670 10.44 35.75 -7.84
N TYR A 671 11.42 35.20 -8.58
CA TYR A 671 11.92 35.79 -9.82
C TYR A 671 10.81 36.00 -10.86
N ILE A 672 10.00 34.98 -11.11
CA ILE A 672 8.90 35.06 -12.08
C ILE A 672 7.90 36.18 -11.72
N ARG A 673 7.62 36.38 -10.44
CA ARG A 673 6.66 37.39 -9.97
C ARG A 673 7.25 38.80 -9.86
N SER A 674 8.52 38.92 -9.51
CA SER A 674 9.15 40.24 -9.26
C SER A 674 10.02 40.73 -10.39
N GLY A 675 10.55 39.86 -11.24
CA GLY A 675 11.61 40.19 -12.22
C GLY A 675 12.97 40.46 -11.57
N ASP A 676 13.13 40.29 -10.24
CA ASP A 676 14.37 40.54 -9.53
C ASP A 676 15.39 39.41 -9.78
N VAL A 677 16.48 39.78 -10.38
CA VAL A 677 17.56 38.86 -10.76
C VAL A 677 18.22 38.21 -9.54
N ALA A 678 18.22 38.86 -8.38
CA ALA A 678 18.75 38.30 -7.14
C ALA A 678 17.96 37.03 -6.73
N ALA A 679 16.66 36.98 -7.01
CA ALA A 679 15.85 35.79 -6.76
C ALA A 679 16.21 34.62 -7.69
N LEU A 680 16.58 34.93 -8.95
CA LEU A 680 17.09 33.90 -9.86
C LEU A 680 18.48 33.40 -9.45
N ASP A 681 19.35 34.29 -8.95
CA ASP A 681 20.66 33.90 -8.44
C ASP A 681 20.54 32.92 -7.26
N GLU A 682 19.61 33.19 -6.33
CA GLU A 682 19.31 32.30 -5.21
C GLU A 682 18.74 30.96 -5.68
N ALA A 683 17.85 30.98 -6.67
CA ALA A 683 17.31 29.77 -7.27
C ALA A 683 18.41 28.87 -7.88
N VAL A 684 19.34 29.46 -8.63
CA VAL A 684 20.49 28.77 -9.20
C VAL A 684 21.39 28.19 -8.12
N ALA A 685 21.67 28.96 -7.07
CA ALA A 685 22.50 28.50 -5.95
C ALA A 685 21.91 27.26 -5.25
N HIS A 686 20.63 27.27 -4.96
CA HIS A 686 19.95 26.13 -4.37
C HIS A 686 19.83 24.93 -5.31
N GLU A 687 19.57 25.13 -6.61
CA GLU A 687 19.51 24.06 -7.61
C GLU A 687 20.86 23.35 -7.76
N ARG A 688 21.99 24.06 -7.71
CA ARG A 688 23.33 23.45 -7.66
C ARG A 688 23.47 22.49 -6.49
N LEU A 689 23.03 22.89 -5.28
CA LEU A 689 23.06 22.03 -4.09
C LEU A 689 22.14 20.81 -4.23
N ALA A 690 21.02 20.99 -4.92
CA ALA A 690 20.10 19.88 -5.22
C ALA A 690 20.75 18.87 -6.18
N VAL A 691 21.35 19.34 -7.27
CA VAL A 691 22.07 18.48 -8.24
C VAL A 691 23.22 17.73 -7.55
N GLU A 692 23.94 18.40 -6.63
CA GLU A 692 24.99 17.74 -5.84
C GLU A 692 24.43 16.62 -4.94
N ALA A 693 23.27 16.80 -4.33
CA ALA A 693 22.61 15.74 -3.58
C ALA A 693 22.22 14.56 -4.47
N TRP A 694 21.78 14.82 -5.71
CA TRP A 694 21.50 13.79 -6.69
C TRP A 694 22.75 13.03 -7.13
N ARG A 695 23.90 13.70 -7.28
CA ARG A 695 25.19 13.03 -7.54
C ARG A 695 25.53 12.03 -6.42
N ARG A 696 25.33 12.44 -5.15
CA ARG A 696 25.53 11.54 -4.01
C ARG A 696 24.55 10.35 -4.02
N LEU A 697 23.31 10.59 -4.47
CA LEU A 697 22.33 9.52 -4.66
C LEU A 697 22.82 8.50 -5.69
N VAL A 698 23.28 8.96 -6.85
CA VAL A 698 23.84 8.11 -7.91
C VAL A 698 25.07 7.33 -7.41
N ALA A 699 25.94 7.98 -6.66
CA ALA A 699 27.10 7.33 -6.04
C ALA A 699 26.69 6.25 -5.04
N ALA A 700 25.66 6.50 -4.23
CA ALA A 700 25.10 5.53 -3.28
C ALA A 700 24.44 4.32 -3.98
N ALA A 701 23.72 4.55 -5.07
CA ALA A 701 23.11 3.48 -5.86
C ALA A 701 24.18 2.56 -6.49
N GLY A 702 25.31 3.13 -6.89
CA GLY A 702 26.44 2.39 -7.43
C GLY A 702 26.04 1.45 -8.58
N ASP A 703 26.42 0.20 -8.46
CA ASP A 703 26.08 -0.90 -9.37
C ASP A 703 25.21 -1.98 -8.72
N VAL A 704 24.48 -1.63 -7.66
CA VAL A 704 23.60 -2.58 -6.95
C VAL A 704 22.39 -2.93 -7.82
N TYR A 705 21.79 -1.95 -8.44
CA TYR A 705 20.65 -2.13 -9.33
C TYR A 705 21.07 -2.37 -10.78
N THR A 706 20.22 -3.09 -11.53
CA THR A 706 20.39 -3.20 -12.98
C THR A 706 20.23 -1.82 -13.64
N ASP A 707 20.91 -1.63 -14.77
CA ASP A 707 20.96 -0.32 -15.45
C ASP A 707 19.62 0.15 -16.03
N ASP A 708 18.72 -0.79 -16.33
CA ASP A 708 17.43 -0.48 -16.95
C ASP A 708 16.26 -1.04 -16.12
N LEU A 709 15.82 -0.27 -15.17
CA LEU A 709 14.66 -0.55 -14.35
C LEU A 709 13.38 -0.26 -15.14
N ALA A 710 12.93 -1.20 -15.97
CA ALA A 710 11.75 -1.05 -16.82
C ALA A 710 10.45 -1.17 -16.01
N MET A 711 10.04 -0.07 -15.39
CA MET A 711 8.88 0.02 -14.51
C MET A 711 7.67 0.72 -15.16
N GLY A 712 7.67 0.91 -16.47
CA GLY A 712 6.58 1.55 -17.20
C GLY A 712 6.99 1.99 -18.60
N ASN A 713 6.30 3.00 -19.15
CA ASN A 713 6.55 3.51 -20.48
C ASN A 713 7.89 4.25 -20.53
N ARG A 714 8.75 3.86 -21.45
CA ARG A 714 10.10 4.45 -21.65
C ARG A 714 10.04 5.92 -22.04
N ARG A 715 9.09 6.30 -22.92
CA ARG A 715 8.91 7.71 -23.34
C ARG A 715 8.44 8.61 -22.19
N ALA A 716 7.83 8.03 -21.18
CA ALA A 716 7.41 8.74 -19.97
C ALA A 716 8.50 8.78 -18.88
N GLY A 717 9.71 8.30 -19.14
CA GLY A 717 10.83 8.29 -18.19
C GLY A 717 10.70 7.23 -17.09
N LEU A 718 9.90 6.17 -17.30
CA LEU A 718 9.65 5.15 -16.29
C LEU A 718 10.57 3.92 -16.46
N CYS A 719 11.68 4.09 -17.15
CA CYS A 719 12.75 3.10 -17.32
C CYS A 719 14.10 3.74 -17.04
N GLY A 720 15.16 2.94 -16.95
CA GLY A 720 16.52 3.40 -16.73
C GLY A 720 16.91 3.44 -15.26
N HIS A 721 17.98 4.17 -14.98
CA HIS A 721 18.63 4.25 -13.66
C HIS A 721 18.66 5.71 -13.16
N TRP A 722 18.92 5.95 -11.89
CA TRP A 722 19.09 7.31 -11.31
C TRP A 722 20.18 8.14 -12.00
N LYS A 723 21.21 7.50 -12.58
CA LYS A 723 22.26 8.17 -13.37
C LYS A 723 21.73 8.86 -14.62
N ASP A 724 20.65 8.33 -15.20
CA ASP A 724 20.04 8.92 -16.41
C ASP A 724 19.32 10.24 -16.05
N GLU A 725 18.71 10.32 -14.87
CA GLU A 725 18.09 11.53 -14.35
C GLU A 725 19.13 12.61 -14.01
N LEU A 726 20.33 12.22 -13.56
CA LEU A 726 21.42 13.15 -13.28
C LEU A 726 21.79 13.96 -14.51
N ALA A 727 21.92 13.31 -15.66
CA ALA A 727 22.26 13.99 -16.91
C ALA A 727 21.21 15.06 -17.28
N GLY A 728 19.91 14.75 -17.06
CA GLY A 728 18.83 15.70 -17.26
C GLY A 728 18.91 16.90 -16.31
N LEU A 729 19.18 16.66 -15.02
CA LEU A 729 19.33 17.71 -14.01
C LEU A 729 20.52 18.62 -14.29
N GLU A 730 21.66 18.06 -14.67
CA GLU A 730 22.86 18.84 -15.04
C GLU A 730 22.63 19.69 -16.28
N SER A 731 21.94 19.14 -17.30
CA SER A 731 21.54 19.88 -18.49
C SER A 731 20.59 21.03 -18.17
N GLY A 732 19.60 20.78 -17.29
CA GLY A 732 18.66 21.80 -16.82
C GLY A 732 19.35 22.93 -16.04
N LEU A 733 20.27 22.60 -15.14
CA LEU A 733 21.08 23.58 -14.40
C LEU A 733 21.94 24.43 -15.37
N ALA A 734 22.61 23.80 -16.34
CA ALA A 734 23.41 24.51 -17.32
C ALA A 734 22.55 25.45 -18.21
N ALA A 735 21.31 25.07 -18.51
CA ALA A 735 20.38 25.95 -19.23
C ALA A 735 19.97 27.14 -18.37
N LEU A 736 19.68 26.92 -17.08
CA LEU A 736 19.35 27.97 -16.13
C LEU A 736 20.48 28.97 -15.94
N ASP A 737 21.73 28.51 -15.86
CA ASP A 737 22.94 29.32 -15.77
C ASP A 737 23.11 30.17 -17.05
N ARG A 738 22.90 29.58 -18.23
CA ARG A 738 22.96 30.32 -19.51
C ARG A 738 21.88 31.40 -19.60
N ASP A 739 20.67 31.11 -19.19
CA ASP A 739 19.57 32.06 -19.25
C ASP A 739 19.79 33.20 -18.24
N ARG A 740 20.30 32.89 -17.07
CA ARG A 740 20.74 33.91 -16.09
C ARG A 740 21.82 34.81 -16.67
N GLY A 741 22.82 34.27 -17.35
CA GLY A 741 23.90 35.04 -17.98
C GLY A 741 23.44 36.02 -19.07
N LYS A 742 22.28 35.80 -19.71
CA LYS A 742 21.71 36.70 -20.71
C LYS A 742 21.04 37.96 -20.13
N ILE A 743 20.65 37.89 -18.84
CA ILE A 743 19.91 38.97 -18.16
C ILE A 743 20.88 40.04 -17.68
N LYS A 744 20.83 41.21 -18.36
CA LYS A 744 21.63 42.41 -18.04
C LYS A 744 20.79 43.39 -17.21
N GLY A 745 20.71 43.19 -15.89
CA GLY A 745 19.98 44.10 -15.02
C GLY A 745 18.47 43.94 -15.11
N GLY A 746 17.73 44.06 -14.01
CA GLY A 746 16.28 43.92 -13.99
C GLY A 746 15.60 45.24 -13.66
N ALA A 747 14.55 45.57 -14.43
CA ALA A 747 13.57 46.60 -14.08
C ALA A 747 12.48 46.10 -13.11
N GLY A 748 12.77 45.01 -12.36
CA GLY A 748 11.80 44.36 -11.48
C GLY A 748 11.62 45.04 -10.13
N VAL A 749 10.56 44.66 -9.43
CA VAL A 749 10.33 45.04 -8.04
C VAL A 749 11.32 44.23 -7.16
N SER A 750 12.06 44.93 -6.29
CA SER A 750 13.07 44.28 -5.45
C SER A 750 12.46 43.17 -4.57
N ALA A 751 13.00 41.97 -4.70
CA ALA A 751 12.65 40.80 -3.88
C ALA A 751 13.53 40.65 -2.61
N THR A 752 14.44 41.60 -2.33
CA THR A 752 15.42 41.53 -1.22
C THR A 752 14.79 41.18 0.12
N ALA A 753 13.65 41.81 0.47
CA ALA A 753 12.95 41.54 1.72
C ALA A 753 12.31 40.17 1.74
N ALA A 754 11.80 39.69 0.57
CA ALA A 754 11.22 38.35 0.43
C ALA A 754 12.31 37.26 0.56
N LEU A 755 13.46 37.47 -0.09
CA LEU A 755 14.63 36.56 0.04
C LEU A 755 15.15 36.48 1.47
N LYS A 756 15.22 37.62 2.18
CA LYS A 756 15.59 37.62 3.59
C LYS A 756 14.59 36.79 4.43
N ARG A 757 13.28 36.99 4.22
CA ARG A 757 12.26 36.19 4.89
C ARG A 757 12.36 34.70 4.55
N LEU A 758 12.65 34.34 3.30
CA LEU A 758 12.88 32.96 2.89
C LEU A 758 14.08 32.36 3.62
N ALA A 759 15.21 33.06 3.64
CA ALA A 759 16.43 32.63 4.34
C ALA A 759 16.19 32.45 5.85
N GLU A 760 15.48 33.37 6.51
CA GLU A 760 15.09 33.24 7.92
C GLU A 760 14.18 32.05 8.17
N ALA A 761 13.18 31.81 7.30
CA ALA A 761 12.29 30.66 7.35
C ALA A 761 13.02 29.33 7.14
N MET A 762 14.07 29.32 6.31
CA MET A 762 14.93 28.15 6.09
C MET A 762 15.87 27.88 7.27
N ALA A 763 16.35 28.91 7.96
CA ALA A 763 17.39 28.80 8.99
C ALA A 763 16.90 28.16 10.30
N ARG A 764 15.65 28.40 10.68
CA ARG A 764 15.12 27.91 11.97
C ARG A 764 13.60 27.70 11.94
N GLU A 765 13.16 26.81 12.78
CA GLU A 765 11.75 26.62 13.10
C GLU A 765 11.28 27.75 14.03
N ALA A 766 10.17 28.34 13.67
CA ALA A 766 9.50 29.30 14.55
C ALA A 766 8.44 28.56 15.40
N PRO A 767 8.31 28.89 16.70
CA PRO A 767 7.28 28.28 17.54
C PRO A 767 5.89 28.49 16.93
N ALA A 768 5.18 27.40 16.66
CA ALA A 768 3.80 27.47 16.16
C ALA A 768 2.81 27.67 17.33
N PRO A 769 1.63 28.26 17.08
CA PRO A 769 0.54 28.30 18.05
C PRO A 769 0.22 26.90 18.59
N GLN A 770 -0.06 26.82 19.89
CA GLN A 770 -0.52 25.59 20.54
C GLN A 770 -2.04 25.55 20.53
N VAL A 771 -2.60 24.43 20.09
CA VAL A 771 -4.05 24.21 20.05
C VAL A 771 -4.36 22.97 20.89
N ARG A 772 -5.38 23.10 21.75
CA ARG A 772 -5.99 21.97 22.47
C ARG A 772 -7.47 21.97 22.16
N HIS A 773 -7.94 20.85 21.66
CA HIS A 773 -9.35 20.66 21.31
C HIS A 773 -9.77 19.24 21.63
N GLN A 774 -10.98 19.10 22.19
CA GLN A 774 -11.62 17.80 22.34
C GLN A 774 -12.50 17.57 21.11
N SER A 775 -12.11 16.63 20.27
CA SER A 775 -12.81 16.30 19.02
C SER A 775 -14.26 15.86 19.28
N VAL A 776 -15.19 16.38 18.48
CA VAL A 776 -16.58 15.91 18.48
C VAL A 776 -16.65 14.72 17.53
N GLY A 777 -16.82 13.51 18.06
CA GLY A 777 -16.88 12.29 17.25
C GLY A 777 -18.25 11.99 16.65
N GLU A 778 -19.33 12.41 17.32
CA GLU A 778 -20.71 12.14 16.91
C GLU A 778 -21.62 13.35 17.16
N LEU A 779 -22.66 13.49 16.32
CA LEU A 779 -23.69 14.53 16.46
C LEU A 779 -25.04 13.97 15.99
N PRO A 780 -26.16 14.27 16.67
CA PRO A 780 -27.48 13.98 16.11
C PRO A 780 -27.70 14.77 14.82
N ALA A 781 -28.27 14.14 13.79
CA ALA A 781 -28.62 14.84 12.56
C ALA A 781 -29.65 15.94 12.84
N GLY A 782 -29.43 17.11 12.25
CA GLY A 782 -30.32 18.28 12.47
C GLY A 782 -29.97 19.17 13.67
N GLU A 783 -28.94 18.83 14.42
CA GLU A 783 -28.43 19.64 15.52
C GLU A 783 -27.24 20.53 15.08
N PRO A 784 -27.05 21.71 15.68
CA PRO A 784 -25.90 22.56 15.40
C PRO A 784 -24.63 21.95 16.03
N LEU A 785 -23.48 22.09 15.34
CA LEU A 785 -22.19 21.64 15.85
C LEU A 785 -21.43 22.76 16.55
N THR A 786 -21.19 22.62 17.85
CA THR A 786 -20.35 23.53 18.61
C THR A 786 -18.92 23.01 18.70
N VAL A 787 -17.95 23.80 18.25
CA VAL A 787 -16.52 23.49 18.32
C VAL A 787 -15.83 24.50 19.23
N THR A 788 -15.18 24.04 20.29
CA THR A 788 -14.43 24.87 21.24
C THR A 788 -12.97 24.44 21.29
N ALA A 789 -12.04 25.38 21.26
CA ALA A 789 -10.61 25.14 21.32
C ALA A 789 -9.89 26.12 22.25
N THR A 790 -8.88 25.65 22.97
CA THR A 790 -7.92 26.50 23.68
C THR A 790 -6.72 26.76 22.78
N VAL A 791 -6.40 28.02 22.52
CA VAL A 791 -5.33 28.44 21.61
C VAL A 791 -4.36 29.38 22.29
N ARG A 792 -3.07 29.05 22.26
CA ARG A 792 -2.01 29.90 22.86
C ARG A 792 -0.91 30.15 21.85
N ALA A 793 -0.45 31.38 21.79
CA ALA A 793 0.67 31.80 20.98
C ALA A 793 1.53 32.81 21.75
N GLU A 794 2.87 32.69 21.67
CA GLU A 794 3.79 33.61 22.34
C GLU A 794 3.60 35.08 21.96
N SER A 795 3.25 35.34 20.70
CA SER A 795 3.01 36.70 20.20
C SER A 795 1.56 37.15 20.32
N GLY A 796 0.70 36.35 20.94
CA GLY A 796 -0.73 36.51 20.93
C GLY A 796 -1.39 35.90 19.69
N VAL A 797 -2.69 35.61 19.80
CA VAL A 797 -3.50 35.01 18.71
C VAL A 797 -4.11 36.13 17.87
N GLN A 798 -3.87 36.11 16.56
CA GLN A 798 -4.41 37.07 15.62
C GLN A 798 -5.83 36.68 15.21
N TRP A 799 -6.00 35.39 14.81
CA TRP A 799 -7.31 34.81 14.48
C TRP A 799 -7.30 33.28 14.67
N VAL A 800 -8.52 32.75 14.91
CA VAL A 800 -8.82 31.31 14.90
C VAL A 800 -10.00 31.10 13.96
N ARG A 801 -9.92 30.09 13.09
CA ARG A 801 -10.96 29.76 12.09
C ARG A 801 -11.28 28.29 12.13
N LEU A 802 -12.55 27.97 12.03
CA LEU A 802 -13.04 26.63 11.76
C LEU A 802 -13.23 26.47 10.25
N ARG A 803 -12.65 25.45 9.68
CA ARG A 803 -12.86 25.03 8.30
C ARG A 803 -13.70 23.76 8.33
N TYR A 804 -14.80 23.73 7.60
CA TYR A 804 -15.74 22.61 7.67
C TYR A 804 -16.43 22.33 6.35
N ARG A 805 -16.88 21.09 6.16
CA ARG A 805 -17.75 20.65 5.06
C ARG A 805 -18.40 19.31 5.40
N SER A 806 -19.39 18.89 4.62
CA SER A 806 -19.82 17.49 4.57
C SER A 806 -18.68 16.60 4.04
N VAL A 807 -18.67 15.31 4.41
CA VAL A 807 -17.70 14.32 3.89
C VAL A 807 -18.05 14.00 2.42
N ASN A 808 -18.00 15.03 1.61
CA ASN A 808 -18.26 15.02 0.17
C ASN A 808 -17.20 15.88 -0.53
N GLN A 809 -16.34 15.25 -1.34
CA GLN A 809 -15.23 15.95 -1.98
C GLN A 809 -15.64 16.84 -3.15
N HIS A 810 -16.91 16.84 -3.55
CA HIS A 810 -17.44 17.81 -4.51
C HIS A 810 -17.61 19.21 -3.88
N LEU A 811 -17.57 19.30 -2.54
CA LEU A 811 -17.76 20.54 -1.81
C LEU A 811 -16.41 21.14 -1.38
N ASP A 812 -16.32 22.45 -1.43
CA ASP A 812 -15.23 23.21 -0.83
C ASP A 812 -15.48 23.41 0.67
N TYR A 813 -14.41 23.67 1.43
CA TYR A 813 -14.52 24.01 2.83
C TYR A 813 -15.11 25.42 3.01
N GLU A 814 -16.14 25.54 3.83
CA GLU A 814 -16.58 26.82 4.39
C GLU A 814 -15.68 27.24 5.55
N THR A 815 -15.62 28.54 5.80
CA THR A 815 -14.80 29.13 6.86
C THR A 815 -15.70 29.89 7.84
N LEU A 816 -15.54 29.58 9.13
CA LEU A 816 -16.26 30.27 10.21
C LEU A 816 -15.23 30.81 11.23
N PRO A 817 -15.19 32.12 11.50
CA PRO A 817 -14.36 32.66 12.57
C PRO A 817 -14.78 32.09 13.93
N MET A 818 -13.80 31.64 14.72
CA MET A 818 -14.04 31.26 16.11
C MET A 818 -13.88 32.48 17.01
N GLN A 819 -14.86 32.72 17.88
CA GLN A 819 -14.91 33.89 18.76
C GLN A 819 -14.42 33.57 20.16
N PRO A 820 -13.73 34.48 20.85
CA PRO A 820 -13.39 34.31 22.27
C PRO A 820 -14.67 34.09 23.11
N THR A 821 -14.61 33.11 24.02
CA THR A 821 -15.78 32.80 24.92
C THR A 821 -15.82 33.62 26.18
N GLY A 822 -14.80 34.45 26.44
CA GLY A 822 -14.62 35.15 27.71
C GLY A 822 -13.78 34.38 28.74
N ARG A 823 -13.48 33.09 28.50
CA ARG A 823 -12.47 32.32 29.23
C ARG A 823 -11.10 32.57 28.63
N PRO A 824 -10.01 32.57 29.43
CA PRO A 824 -8.67 32.74 28.90
C PRO A 824 -8.34 31.76 27.80
N ASP A 825 -7.84 32.27 26.67
CA ASP A 825 -7.35 31.49 25.51
C ASP A 825 -8.40 30.57 24.84
N GLU A 826 -9.69 30.65 25.22
CA GLU A 826 -10.76 29.80 24.70
C GLU A 826 -11.51 30.47 23.56
N TYR A 827 -11.68 29.76 22.46
CA TYR A 827 -12.37 30.17 21.24
C TYR A 827 -13.47 29.19 20.87
N GLN A 828 -14.59 29.66 20.35
CA GLN A 828 -15.75 28.83 19.99
C GLN A 828 -16.34 29.27 18.65
N ALA A 829 -16.81 28.27 17.89
CA ALA A 829 -17.70 28.50 16.76
C ALA A 829 -18.89 27.53 16.82
N VAL A 830 -20.01 27.95 16.29
CA VAL A 830 -21.22 27.13 16.16
C VAL A 830 -21.57 27.04 14.68
N VAL A 831 -21.47 25.84 14.11
CA VAL A 831 -21.97 25.58 12.75
C VAL A 831 -23.47 25.36 12.85
N PRO A 832 -24.29 26.17 12.15
CA PRO A 832 -25.75 26.00 12.18
C PRO A 832 -26.20 24.66 11.61
N ALA A 833 -27.30 24.13 12.08
CA ALA A 833 -27.84 22.84 11.66
C ALA A 833 -28.16 22.78 10.16
N ASP A 834 -28.60 23.88 9.56
CA ASP A 834 -28.89 23.99 8.12
C ASP A 834 -27.63 23.92 7.21
N LYS A 835 -26.44 24.04 7.80
CA LYS A 835 -25.16 23.86 7.13
C LYS A 835 -24.64 22.43 7.20
N ILE A 836 -25.31 21.55 7.91
CA ILE A 836 -24.93 20.16 8.12
C ILE A 836 -25.91 19.26 7.35
N ASP A 837 -25.49 18.85 6.12
CA ASP A 837 -26.33 17.99 5.28
C ASP A 837 -26.37 16.56 5.85
N PRO A 838 -27.57 16.05 6.23
CA PRO A 838 -27.69 14.73 6.82
C PRO A 838 -27.39 13.57 5.86
N GLN A 839 -27.21 13.83 4.57
CA GLN A 839 -26.82 12.79 3.62
C GLN A 839 -25.35 12.33 3.78
N TRP A 840 -24.49 13.15 4.36
CA TRP A 840 -23.09 12.80 4.62
C TRP A 840 -22.75 12.99 6.09
N ASP A 841 -21.71 12.30 6.55
CA ASP A 841 -21.05 12.68 7.79
C ASP A 841 -20.36 14.04 7.59
N PHE A 842 -19.92 14.66 8.67
CA PHE A 842 -19.39 16.01 8.66
C PHE A 842 -17.90 15.99 8.98
N MET A 843 -17.15 16.97 8.51
CA MET A 843 -15.73 17.07 8.82
C MET A 843 -15.29 18.50 9.02
N TYR A 844 -14.29 18.69 9.89
CA TYR A 844 -13.73 19.99 10.16
C TYR A 844 -12.26 19.92 10.59
N TYR A 845 -11.58 21.07 10.50
CA TYR A 845 -10.29 21.33 11.11
C TYR A 845 -10.20 22.78 11.56
N ILE A 846 -9.21 23.12 12.42
CA ILE A 846 -9.03 24.44 12.98
C ILE A 846 -7.75 25.05 12.40
N GLU A 847 -7.84 26.26 11.87
CA GLU A 847 -6.70 27.07 11.46
C GLU A 847 -6.44 28.15 12.50
N VAL A 848 -5.19 28.35 12.84
CA VAL A 848 -4.78 29.38 13.80
C VAL A 848 -3.64 30.21 13.22
N MET A 849 -3.67 31.52 13.52
CA MET A 849 -2.60 32.45 13.16
C MET A 849 -2.20 33.29 14.38
N ASP A 850 -0.90 33.47 14.59
CA ASP A 850 -0.38 34.37 15.60
C ASP A 850 -0.10 35.79 15.04
N ASN A 851 0.15 36.77 15.92
CA ASN A 851 0.44 38.16 15.55
C ASN A 851 1.77 38.35 14.77
N ARG A 852 2.54 37.29 14.57
CA ARG A 852 3.76 37.28 13.75
C ARG A 852 3.59 36.53 12.43
N GLY A 853 2.36 36.20 12.04
CA GLY A 853 2.05 35.49 10.80
C GLY A 853 2.47 34.01 10.81
N ARG A 854 2.55 33.38 11.98
CA ARG A 854 2.84 31.95 12.10
C ARG A 854 1.54 31.19 12.24
N GLY A 855 1.28 30.35 11.27
CA GLY A 855 0.07 29.58 11.22
C GLY A 855 0.25 28.13 11.63
N ARG A 856 -0.85 27.49 12.03
CA ARG A 856 -0.95 26.05 12.27
C ARG A 856 -2.34 25.55 11.93
N ILE A 857 -2.40 24.36 11.37
CA ILE A 857 -3.64 23.57 11.24
C ILE A 857 -3.68 22.57 12.39
N TYR A 858 -4.85 22.39 12.97
CA TYR A 858 -5.13 21.38 13.99
C TYR A 858 -6.34 20.52 13.54
N PRO A 859 -6.28 19.20 13.64
CA PRO A 859 -5.19 18.35 14.14
C PRO A 859 -3.93 18.45 13.30
N ASP A 860 -2.74 18.16 13.92
CA ASP A 860 -1.46 18.20 13.25
C ASP A 860 -1.23 16.94 12.41
N LEU A 861 -0.95 17.12 11.14
CA LEU A 861 -0.74 16.01 10.20
C LEU A 861 0.47 15.11 10.52
N GLU A 862 1.44 15.60 11.30
CA GLU A 862 2.58 14.78 11.72
C GLU A 862 2.18 13.77 12.82
N GLU A 863 1.19 14.11 13.63
CA GLU A 863 0.79 13.32 14.80
C GLU A 863 -0.49 12.52 14.55
N GLN A 864 -1.45 13.06 13.78
CA GLN A 864 -2.77 12.46 13.61
C GLN A 864 -3.40 12.86 12.27
N THR A 865 -4.58 12.32 11.97
CA THR A 865 -5.37 12.74 10.80
C THR A 865 -5.68 14.22 10.90
N PRO A 866 -5.37 15.06 9.88
CA PRO A 866 -5.42 16.53 9.99
C PRO A 866 -6.84 17.11 9.88
N TYR A 867 -7.83 16.35 10.23
CA TYR A 867 -9.24 16.75 10.33
C TYR A 867 -9.98 15.81 11.29
N VAL A 868 -11.08 16.30 11.81
CA VAL A 868 -12.02 15.53 12.63
C VAL A 868 -13.21 15.14 11.76
N VAL A 869 -13.58 13.86 11.78
CA VAL A 869 -14.82 13.37 11.17
C VAL A 869 -15.87 13.22 12.26
N VAL A 870 -17.02 13.86 12.07
CA VAL A 870 -18.19 13.80 12.96
C VAL A 870 -19.20 12.86 12.33
N LYS A 871 -19.46 11.73 12.96
CA LYS A 871 -20.49 10.79 12.54
C LYS A 871 -21.87 11.35 12.88
N LEU A 872 -22.76 11.44 11.90
CA LEU A 872 -24.12 11.88 12.17
C LEU A 872 -24.99 10.69 12.59
N ARG A 873 -25.64 10.81 13.75
CA ARG A 873 -26.67 9.86 14.21
C ARG A 873 -28.00 10.22 13.54
N ARG A 874 -28.39 9.45 12.55
CA ARG A 874 -29.59 9.61 11.72
C ARG A 874 -30.78 8.85 12.29
#